data_50a59ad17e45fc59d4d9bc7f9698b986
#
_entry.id   50a59ad17e45fc59d4d9bc7f9698b986
#
_cell.length_a   1.000
_cell.length_b   1.000
_cell.length_c   1.000
_cell.angle_alpha   90.00
_cell.angle_beta   90.00
_cell.angle_gamma   90.00
#
_symmetry.space_group_name_H-M   'P 1'
#
loop_
_entity.id
_entity.type
_entity.pdbx_description
1 polymer ?
#
loop_
_entity_poly.entity_id
_entity_poly.type
_entity_poly.pdbx_seq_one_letter_code
_entity_poly.pdbx_strand_id
1 'polypeptide(L)'
;MTLPTLALRGVSVFPGTVLHFDVERPMSIAALNAAIGTDRMIFLVAQRDIACDTPRADDLYTVGTICRLSQILRAPGGGNVKCIVDGLYRAKLLRLTAETPALWANVRVLADKPVDADTLECTALIRSCNDLFAEYASASGTIGPETLLRVADRKEPGFVSDYIAQNVFLQPAEKQLLLEECSPLQRLTMLCDMLHRELEIMDIQQNLQSTAAERVAKNQKDYFLREQMRVIQEELGEASETDDLDEYRRKILDLGLDAEIEKKLLKELSRLAKQPFGSAEGAVLRTYLDVCLELPWNERTKDVTDIAHAKKVLDEDHYGLTKVKDRILEYLAVRQLSAQVKGGVLCLVGPPGVGKTSIAMSIARATNRKCARISLGGVHDEAEIRGQRKTYVGAMPGRIIAGIQQAGSRNPVLVLDEIDKLGSDYRGDPSAALLEALDGEQNGSFRDHFLEIPFDLSEVLFITTANTADTIPRALLDRMEVISLGSYTDEEKLQIAKQHLLPKQRTKHGLSGNQLRVSDDAIREIIALYTRESGVRMLERELAALCRKAARGIASGERRSLRLRAGELEPWLGPVKFKPEVNFSTDSVGLVHGLAWTSVGGEVLDVECSVVPGSGKLELTGNLGDVMKESCQAAVTYIRSRTSELGIDPAFHKNTDIHLHFPEGAVPKDGPSAGAAICLCVVSALTNRPVRADIAMTGEITLRGRVLPIGGIQEKTMAALRAGIHEVLLPEDNVSDLAEMDPNVRNAVNFTAVSHMDQVLKKALRPAEEKVAE
;
A
#
# COMPACT_ATOMS: atom_id res chain seq x y z
N MET A 1 37.59 25.78 -34.00
CA MET A 1 39.02 25.54 -33.89
C MET A 1 39.28 24.09 -33.54
N THR A 2 40.46 23.57 -34.00
CA THR A 2 40.83 22.19 -33.67
C THR A 2 41.90 22.25 -32.58
N LEU A 3 41.65 21.59 -31.46
CA LEU A 3 42.51 21.62 -30.26
C LEU A 3 42.83 20.21 -29.79
N PRO A 4 44.05 19.99 -29.26
CA PRO A 4 44.33 18.79 -28.50
C PRO A 4 43.35 18.70 -27.32
N THR A 5 42.87 17.51 -27.06
CA THR A 5 41.77 17.28 -26.12
C THR A 5 42.18 16.31 -25.05
N LEU A 6 41.82 16.59 -23.82
CA LEU A 6 42.06 15.72 -22.67
C LEU A 6 40.74 15.40 -21.96
N ALA A 7 40.44 14.12 -21.81
CA ALA A 7 39.27 13.61 -21.13
C ALA A 7 39.53 13.51 -19.63
N LEU A 8 38.74 14.26 -18.84
CA LEU A 8 38.82 14.31 -17.38
C LEU A 8 37.90 13.28 -16.72
N ARG A 9 38.38 12.67 -15.64
CA ARG A 9 37.60 11.72 -14.83
C ARG A 9 37.03 12.39 -13.61
N GLY A 10 35.72 12.58 -13.56
CA GLY A 10 35.00 13.09 -12.37
C GLY A 10 35.32 14.54 -12.00
N VAL A 11 36.02 15.27 -12.88
CA VAL A 11 36.41 16.67 -12.65
C VAL A 11 35.98 17.53 -13.84
N SER A 12 35.43 18.71 -13.54
CA SER A 12 35.09 19.73 -14.51
C SER A 12 35.90 20.99 -14.25
N VAL A 13 36.25 21.72 -15.31
CA VAL A 13 36.99 22.99 -15.25
C VAL A 13 36.06 24.09 -15.72
N PHE A 14 35.95 25.16 -14.95
CA PHE A 14 35.12 26.30 -15.30
C PHE A 14 35.96 27.46 -15.86
N PRO A 15 35.42 28.30 -16.74
CA PRO A 15 36.10 29.53 -17.19
C PRO A 15 36.47 30.44 -16.02
N GLY A 16 37.61 31.10 -16.13
CA GLY A 16 38.12 32.02 -15.08
C GLY A 16 38.69 31.32 -13.83
N THR A 17 38.77 29.98 -13.82
CA THR A 17 39.30 29.19 -12.71
C THR A 17 40.60 28.50 -13.05
N VAL A 18 41.41 28.22 -12.02
CA VAL A 18 42.66 27.47 -12.12
C VAL A 18 42.44 26.08 -11.57
N LEU A 19 42.84 25.06 -12.32
CA LEU A 19 42.79 23.68 -11.86
C LEU A 19 44.17 23.03 -11.86
N HIS A 20 44.47 22.29 -10.80
CA HIS A 20 45.65 21.45 -10.63
C HIS A 20 45.21 20.00 -10.66
N PHE A 21 45.81 19.20 -11.56
CA PHE A 21 45.50 17.78 -11.64
C PHE A 21 46.68 16.96 -12.17
N ASP A 22 46.64 15.67 -11.85
CA ASP A 22 47.66 14.72 -12.28
C ASP A 22 47.19 13.97 -13.53
N VAL A 23 48.12 13.75 -14.47
CA VAL A 23 47.87 13.06 -15.74
C VAL A 23 48.76 11.85 -15.83
N GLU A 24 48.17 10.69 -15.96
CA GLU A 24 48.86 9.39 -15.98
C GLU A 24 48.69 8.64 -17.31
N ARG A 25 47.56 8.84 -17.98
CA ARG A 25 47.25 8.11 -19.23
C ARG A 25 48.15 8.54 -20.39
N PRO A 26 48.73 7.58 -21.17
CA PRO A 26 49.56 7.89 -22.30
C PRO A 26 48.90 8.81 -23.33
N MET A 27 47.64 8.60 -23.65
CA MET A 27 46.83 9.43 -24.55
C MET A 27 46.69 10.88 -24.04
N SER A 28 46.46 11.06 -22.73
CA SER A 28 46.36 12.37 -22.12
C SER A 28 47.71 13.08 -22.07
N ILE A 29 48.78 12.36 -21.80
CA ILE A 29 50.15 12.90 -21.85
C ILE A 29 50.53 13.31 -23.31
N ALA A 30 50.10 12.53 -24.30
CA ALA A 30 50.31 12.88 -25.71
C ALA A 30 49.54 14.15 -26.10
N ALA A 31 48.31 14.34 -25.60
CA ALA A 31 47.54 15.57 -25.83
C ALA A 31 48.18 16.79 -25.17
N LEU A 32 48.72 16.66 -23.94
CA LEU A 32 49.48 17.73 -23.28
C LEU A 32 50.74 18.11 -24.09
N ASN A 33 51.52 17.12 -24.57
CA ASN A 33 52.71 17.36 -25.39
C ASN A 33 52.37 18.06 -26.71
N ALA A 34 51.24 17.69 -27.35
CA ALA A 34 50.72 18.36 -28.53
C ALA A 34 50.35 19.82 -28.27
N ALA A 35 49.72 20.08 -27.11
CA ALA A 35 49.36 21.43 -26.69
C ALA A 35 50.59 22.33 -26.40
N ILE A 36 51.68 21.77 -25.85
CA ILE A 36 52.96 22.48 -25.63
C ILE A 36 53.60 22.90 -26.96
N GLY A 37 53.51 22.05 -27.98
CA GLY A 37 54.05 22.29 -29.31
C GLY A 37 53.28 23.33 -30.14
N THR A 38 52.16 23.80 -29.67
CA THR A 38 51.29 24.78 -30.31
C THR A 38 51.12 26.01 -29.42
N ASP A 39 49.92 26.58 -29.36
CA ASP A 39 49.61 27.82 -28.60
C ASP A 39 49.38 27.63 -27.07
N ARG A 40 49.73 26.45 -26.52
CA ARG A 40 49.45 26.01 -25.15
C ARG A 40 47.95 25.97 -24.81
N MET A 41 47.12 25.86 -25.85
CA MET A 41 45.68 25.73 -25.70
C MET A 41 45.27 24.26 -25.73
N ILE A 42 44.41 23.86 -24.83
CA ILE A 42 43.89 22.50 -24.72
C ILE A 42 42.41 22.53 -24.42
N PHE A 43 41.68 21.58 -24.99
CA PHE A 43 40.26 21.41 -24.65
C PHE A 43 40.11 20.34 -23.59
N LEU A 44 39.54 20.68 -22.46
CA LEU A 44 39.27 19.77 -21.36
C LEU A 44 37.77 19.44 -21.32
N VAL A 45 37.44 18.17 -21.32
CA VAL A 45 36.05 17.68 -21.32
C VAL A 45 35.92 16.50 -20.39
N ALA A 46 34.83 16.45 -19.58
CA ALA A 46 34.61 15.36 -18.66
C ALA A 46 34.11 14.09 -19.37
N GLN A 47 34.49 12.93 -18.84
CA GLN A 47 33.98 11.63 -19.27
C GLN A 47 32.61 11.36 -18.57
N ARG A 48 31.71 10.67 -19.30
CA ARG A 48 30.43 10.19 -18.72
C ARG A 48 30.65 9.00 -17.79
N ASP A 49 31.49 8.06 -18.24
CA ASP A 49 31.89 6.90 -17.43
C ASP A 49 33.34 7.08 -16.97
N ILE A 50 33.52 7.19 -15.66
CA ILE A 50 34.84 7.37 -15.01
C ILE A 50 35.73 6.13 -15.20
N ALA A 51 35.16 4.94 -15.38
CA ALA A 51 35.90 3.68 -15.51
C ALA A 51 36.50 3.48 -16.89
N CYS A 52 36.07 4.21 -17.93
CA CYS A 52 36.57 4.05 -19.31
C CYS A 52 38.00 4.56 -19.43
N ASP A 53 38.96 3.68 -19.84
CA ASP A 53 40.35 4.04 -20.01
C ASP A 53 40.66 4.71 -21.37
N THR A 54 39.93 4.34 -22.42
CA THR A 54 40.10 4.84 -23.79
C THR A 54 38.78 5.46 -24.28
N PRO A 55 38.46 6.69 -23.84
CA PRO A 55 37.17 7.30 -24.16
C PRO A 55 37.06 7.66 -25.64
N ARG A 56 35.92 7.35 -26.25
CA ARG A 56 35.47 7.75 -27.58
C ARG A 56 34.54 8.95 -27.51
N ALA A 57 34.08 9.42 -28.66
CA ALA A 57 33.22 10.59 -28.74
C ALA A 57 31.94 10.46 -27.88
N ASP A 58 31.33 9.27 -27.84
CA ASP A 58 30.08 9.01 -27.08
C ASP A 58 30.29 8.95 -25.56
N ASP A 59 31.53 8.67 -25.14
CA ASP A 59 31.90 8.59 -23.71
C ASP A 59 32.20 9.97 -23.12
N LEU A 60 32.22 11.02 -23.95
CA LEU A 60 32.49 12.40 -23.51
C LEU A 60 31.22 13.22 -23.41
N TYR A 61 31.25 14.20 -22.51
CA TYR A 61 30.21 15.23 -22.50
C TYR A 61 30.36 16.16 -23.72
N THR A 62 29.26 16.82 -24.08
CA THR A 62 29.26 17.67 -25.28
C THR A 62 29.86 19.04 -25.05
N VAL A 63 29.92 19.49 -23.79
CA VAL A 63 30.48 20.80 -23.41
C VAL A 63 31.66 20.58 -22.46
N GLY A 64 32.71 21.30 -22.73
CA GLY A 64 33.93 21.34 -21.92
C GLY A 64 34.50 22.75 -21.91
N THR A 65 35.74 22.89 -21.47
CA THR A 65 36.42 24.19 -21.34
C THR A 65 37.70 24.21 -22.14
N ILE A 66 37.91 25.25 -22.93
CA ILE A 66 39.20 25.57 -23.54
C ILE A 66 40.05 26.20 -22.45
N CYS A 67 41.19 25.58 -22.20
CA CYS A 67 42.11 26.00 -21.16
C CYS A 67 43.49 26.35 -21.76
N ARG A 68 44.21 27.20 -21.05
CA ARG A 68 45.62 27.48 -21.29
C ARG A 68 46.48 26.69 -20.32
N LEU A 69 47.49 26.02 -20.79
CA LEU A 69 48.50 25.35 -19.99
C LEU A 69 49.43 26.37 -19.36
N SER A 70 49.35 26.60 -18.07
CA SER A 70 50.18 27.54 -17.33
C SER A 70 51.50 26.92 -16.89
N GLN A 71 51.45 25.73 -16.25
CA GLN A 71 52.65 25.06 -15.77
C GLN A 71 52.50 23.54 -15.88
N ILE A 72 53.62 22.89 -16.19
CA ILE A 72 53.74 21.44 -16.28
C ILE A 72 54.95 20.99 -15.48
N LEU A 73 54.72 20.11 -14.47
CA LEU A 73 55.76 19.54 -13.65
C LEU A 73 55.82 18.04 -13.90
N ARG A 74 56.98 17.55 -14.32
CA ARG A 74 57.23 16.11 -14.54
C ARG A 74 57.94 15.55 -13.32
N ALA A 75 57.41 14.45 -12.77
CA ALA A 75 58.04 13.78 -11.66
C ALA A 75 59.38 13.12 -12.10
N PRO A 76 60.44 13.17 -11.32
CA PRO A 76 61.68 12.44 -11.59
C PRO A 76 61.38 10.95 -11.48
N GLY A 77 61.35 10.24 -12.65
CA GLY A 77 61.05 8.80 -12.69
C GLY A 77 59.99 8.38 -13.70
N GLY A 78 59.35 9.32 -14.41
CA GLY A 78 58.70 9.05 -15.70
C GLY A 78 57.26 8.55 -15.69
N GLY A 79 56.43 8.76 -14.62
CA GLY A 79 55.04 8.26 -14.59
C GLY A 79 53.98 9.36 -14.67
N ASN A 80 53.95 10.24 -13.70
CA ASN A 80 52.87 11.22 -13.54
C ASN A 80 53.32 12.61 -13.97
N VAL A 81 52.42 13.31 -14.67
CA VAL A 81 52.61 14.70 -15.10
C VAL A 81 51.60 15.56 -14.36
N LYS A 82 52.07 16.46 -13.46
CA LYS A 82 51.23 17.47 -12.85
C LYS A 82 51.07 18.66 -13.76
N CYS A 83 49.87 19.05 -14.04
CA CYS A 83 49.59 20.24 -14.85
C CYS A 83 48.72 21.23 -14.14
N ILE A 84 48.97 22.51 -14.44
CA ILE A 84 48.15 23.64 -14.01
C ILE A 84 47.57 24.26 -15.27
N VAL A 85 46.26 24.41 -15.27
CA VAL A 85 45.51 24.97 -16.40
C VAL A 85 44.64 26.13 -15.93
N ASP A 86 44.55 27.15 -16.80
CA ASP A 86 43.62 28.27 -16.62
C ASP A 86 42.45 28.07 -17.58
N GLY A 87 41.23 27.93 -17.05
CA GLY A 87 40.02 27.86 -17.86
C GLY A 87 39.71 29.21 -18.51
N LEU A 88 39.57 29.21 -19.84
CA LEU A 88 39.34 30.45 -20.59
C LEU A 88 37.90 30.56 -21.11
N TYR A 89 37.41 29.59 -21.86
CA TYR A 89 36.12 29.67 -22.53
C TYR A 89 35.39 28.34 -22.49
N ARG A 90 34.08 28.36 -22.31
CA ARG A 90 33.22 27.23 -22.60
C ARG A 90 33.30 26.87 -24.09
N ALA A 91 33.30 25.60 -24.41
CA ALA A 91 33.26 25.20 -25.80
C ALA A 91 32.44 23.91 -25.97
N LYS A 92 31.74 23.85 -27.09
CA LYS A 92 31.01 22.66 -27.49
C LYS A 92 31.87 21.77 -28.37
N LEU A 93 31.98 20.51 -28.03
CA LEU A 93 32.57 19.45 -28.84
C LEU A 93 31.70 19.24 -30.07
N LEU A 94 32.24 19.42 -31.26
CA LEU A 94 31.52 19.16 -32.51
C LEU A 94 31.79 17.75 -33.04
N ARG A 95 33.07 17.37 -33.07
CA ARG A 95 33.54 16.03 -33.48
C ARG A 95 34.97 15.82 -33.01
N LEU A 96 35.32 14.58 -32.77
CA LEU A 96 36.74 14.20 -32.67
C LEU A 96 37.35 14.09 -34.08
N THR A 97 38.54 14.66 -34.25
CA THR A 97 39.27 14.66 -35.54
C THR A 97 40.38 13.64 -35.56
N ALA A 98 40.92 13.26 -34.41
CA ALA A 98 41.86 12.17 -34.23
C ALA A 98 41.71 11.57 -32.84
N GLU A 99 41.91 10.26 -32.71
CA GLU A 99 41.79 9.54 -31.42
C GLU A 99 43.17 8.97 -30.98
N THR A 100 44.11 8.81 -31.84
CA THR A 100 45.47 8.29 -31.56
C THR A 100 46.54 9.11 -32.28
N PRO A 101 47.74 9.37 -31.68
CA PRO A 101 48.15 9.02 -30.30
C PRO A 101 47.57 9.96 -29.22
N ALA A 102 46.91 11.03 -29.60
CA ALA A 102 46.23 11.99 -28.73
C ALA A 102 44.83 12.30 -29.25
N LEU A 103 43.90 12.57 -28.38
CA LEU A 103 42.59 13.07 -28.79
C LEU A 103 42.73 14.49 -29.35
N TRP A 104 42.10 14.71 -30.49
CA TRP A 104 41.94 16.03 -31.10
C TRP A 104 40.46 16.29 -31.37
N ALA A 105 39.99 17.43 -30.97
CA ALA A 105 38.60 17.81 -31.17
C ALA A 105 38.43 19.09 -31.96
N ASN A 106 37.42 19.10 -32.82
CA ASN A 106 36.91 20.33 -33.37
C ASN A 106 35.89 20.92 -32.42
N VAL A 107 36.17 22.08 -31.87
CA VAL A 107 35.35 22.73 -30.83
C VAL A 107 34.88 24.10 -31.29
N ARG A 108 33.69 24.48 -30.80
CA ARG A 108 33.11 25.78 -31.02
C ARG A 108 32.94 26.48 -29.67
N VAL A 109 33.51 27.66 -29.53
CA VAL A 109 33.37 28.49 -28.34
C VAL A 109 31.88 28.83 -28.12
N LEU A 110 31.44 28.68 -26.90
CA LEU A 110 30.12 29.10 -26.42
C LEU A 110 30.31 30.37 -25.61
N ALA A 111 29.67 31.45 -26.05
CA ALA A 111 29.61 32.68 -25.28
C ALA A 111 28.47 32.66 -24.31
N ASP A 112 28.68 33.22 -23.13
CA ASP A 112 27.59 33.45 -22.18
C ASP A 112 26.57 34.44 -22.81
N LYS A 113 25.30 34.21 -22.51
CA LYS A 113 24.24 35.16 -22.91
C LYS A 113 24.48 36.51 -22.23
N PRO A 114 24.34 37.60 -22.96
CA PRO A 114 24.55 38.93 -22.36
C PRO A 114 23.51 39.15 -21.26
N VAL A 115 23.99 39.53 -20.10
CA VAL A 115 23.17 39.84 -18.92
C VAL A 115 23.58 41.25 -18.46
N ASP A 116 22.58 42.08 -18.15
CA ASP A 116 22.82 43.33 -17.51
C ASP A 116 23.09 43.11 -16.00
N ALA A 117 24.34 43.29 -15.61
CA ALA A 117 24.81 43.03 -14.25
C ALA A 117 24.22 43.99 -13.20
N ASP A 118 23.71 45.17 -13.63
CA ASP A 118 23.16 46.17 -12.74
C ASP A 118 21.66 45.97 -12.42
N THR A 119 21.03 44.90 -12.92
CA THR A 119 19.65 44.56 -12.59
C THR A 119 19.51 44.16 -11.11
N LEU A 120 18.38 44.54 -10.49
CA LEU A 120 18.09 44.16 -9.10
C LEU A 120 18.06 42.64 -8.92
N GLU A 121 17.55 41.90 -9.90
CA GLU A 121 17.48 40.43 -9.89
C GLU A 121 18.89 39.80 -9.90
N CYS A 122 19.77 40.27 -10.77
CA CYS A 122 21.15 39.81 -10.84
C CYS A 122 21.89 40.10 -9.52
N THR A 123 21.75 41.30 -8.99
CA THR A 123 22.36 41.70 -7.71
C THR A 123 21.86 40.85 -6.55
N ALA A 124 20.57 40.56 -6.51
CA ALA A 124 19.97 39.73 -5.47
C ALA A 124 20.47 38.27 -5.55
N LEU A 125 20.54 37.68 -6.75
CA LEU A 125 21.05 36.32 -6.95
C LEU A 125 22.53 36.20 -6.59
N ILE A 126 23.37 37.18 -6.98
CA ILE A 126 24.80 37.19 -6.60
C ILE A 126 24.96 37.23 -5.07
N ARG A 127 24.19 38.10 -4.39
CA ARG A 127 24.23 38.12 -2.92
C ARG A 127 23.79 36.84 -2.29
N SER A 128 22.66 36.31 -2.69
CA SER A 128 22.14 35.04 -2.17
C SER A 128 23.16 33.92 -2.37
N CYS A 129 23.76 33.81 -3.56
CA CYS A 129 24.77 32.79 -3.85
C CYS A 129 26.04 32.97 -3.01
N ASN A 130 26.50 34.20 -2.78
CA ASN A 130 27.64 34.49 -1.92
C ASN A 130 27.35 34.15 -0.45
N ASP A 131 26.16 34.45 0.05
CA ASP A 131 25.74 34.15 1.41
C ASP A 131 25.71 32.63 1.63
N LEU A 132 25.09 31.87 0.71
CA LEU A 132 25.07 30.41 0.73
C LEU A 132 26.47 29.80 0.62
N PHE A 133 27.35 30.40 -0.18
CA PHE A 133 28.72 29.93 -0.31
C PHE A 133 29.55 30.19 0.97
N ALA A 134 29.32 31.29 1.66
CA ALA A 134 29.95 31.59 2.94
C ALA A 134 29.45 30.62 4.04
N GLU A 135 28.14 30.32 4.04
CA GLU A 135 27.55 29.33 4.94
C GLU A 135 28.13 27.92 4.67
N TYR A 136 28.21 27.52 3.41
CA TYR A 136 28.82 26.25 2.99
C TYR A 136 30.31 26.16 3.40
N ALA A 137 31.06 27.25 3.22
CA ALA A 137 32.48 27.31 3.64
C ALA A 137 32.63 27.13 5.14
N SER A 138 31.74 27.74 5.92
CA SER A 138 31.71 27.62 7.39
C SER A 138 31.34 26.17 7.81
N ALA A 139 30.37 25.57 7.17
CA ALA A 139 29.92 24.20 7.47
C ALA A 139 30.93 23.13 7.08
N SER A 140 31.55 23.28 5.89
CA SER A 140 32.52 22.31 5.37
C SER A 140 33.91 22.40 5.99
N GLY A 141 34.31 23.58 6.45
CA GLY A 141 35.65 23.84 6.99
C GLY A 141 36.81 23.67 5.99
N THR A 142 36.52 23.44 4.71
CA THR A 142 37.53 23.11 3.69
C THR A 142 37.92 24.32 2.81
N ILE A 143 37.13 25.40 2.84
CA ILE A 143 37.30 26.58 2.01
C ILE A 143 37.93 27.70 2.83
N GLY A 144 39.10 28.16 2.39
CA GLY A 144 39.80 29.25 3.07
C GLY A 144 39.20 30.63 2.81
N PRO A 145 39.45 31.62 3.70
CA PRO A 145 38.90 32.96 3.58
C PRO A 145 39.33 33.70 2.30
N GLU A 146 40.48 33.38 1.74
CA GLU A 146 40.94 33.96 0.47
C GLU A 146 40.02 33.61 -0.71
N THR A 147 39.43 32.41 -0.69
CA THR A 147 38.49 31.93 -1.72
C THR A 147 37.16 32.74 -1.64
N LEU A 148 36.69 33.02 -0.44
CA LEU A 148 35.47 33.81 -0.23
C LEU A 148 35.67 35.27 -0.68
N LEU A 149 36.82 35.87 -0.37
CA LEU A 149 37.14 37.24 -0.75
C LEU A 149 37.18 37.44 -2.28
N ARG A 150 37.51 36.41 -3.06
CA ARG A 150 37.56 36.54 -4.52
C ARG A 150 36.21 36.74 -5.19
N VAL A 151 35.11 36.36 -4.57
CA VAL A 151 33.75 36.49 -5.11
C VAL A 151 32.95 37.58 -4.43
N ALA A 152 33.34 38.00 -3.21
CA ALA A 152 32.60 38.96 -2.40
C ALA A 152 32.30 40.32 -3.07
N ASP A 153 33.29 40.87 -3.81
CA ASP A 153 33.16 42.16 -4.47
C ASP A 153 32.90 42.10 -5.98
N ARG A 154 32.69 40.86 -6.52
CA ARG A 154 32.49 40.68 -7.95
C ARG A 154 31.03 40.87 -8.34
N LYS A 155 30.81 41.63 -9.41
CA LYS A 155 29.47 41.89 -9.99
C LYS A 155 29.16 41.08 -11.24
N GLU A 156 30.13 40.30 -11.72
CA GLU A 156 29.98 39.52 -12.94
C GLU A 156 29.32 38.17 -12.63
N PRO A 157 28.04 37.97 -13.00
CA PRO A 157 27.28 36.78 -12.58
C PRO A 157 27.91 35.48 -13.15
N GLY A 158 28.49 35.53 -14.34
CA GLY A 158 29.19 34.40 -14.97
C GLY A 158 30.43 33.98 -14.19
N PHE A 159 31.25 34.93 -13.75
CA PHE A 159 32.46 34.64 -12.97
C PHE A 159 32.11 34.10 -11.59
N VAL A 160 31.14 34.75 -10.90
CA VAL A 160 30.72 34.29 -9.55
C VAL A 160 30.21 32.89 -9.57
N SER A 161 29.31 32.56 -10.50
CA SER A 161 28.76 31.19 -10.62
C SER A 161 29.85 30.13 -10.92
N ASP A 162 30.77 30.42 -11.84
CA ASP A 162 31.81 29.50 -12.24
C ASP A 162 32.84 29.28 -11.14
N TYR A 163 33.24 30.36 -10.48
CA TYR A 163 34.20 30.28 -9.38
C TYR A 163 33.69 29.52 -8.17
N ILE A 164 32.43 29.75 -7.77
CA ILE A 164 31.81 29.02 -6.67
C ILE A 164 31.64 27.55 -7.05
N ALA A 165 31.10 27.25 -8.25
CA ALA A 165 30.92 25.89 -8.73
C ALA A 165 32.22 25.05 -8.77
N GLN A 166 33.36 25.71 -9.05
CA GLN A 166 34.68 25.06 -9.01
C GLN A 166 35.05 24.65 -7.57
N ASN A 167 34.77 25.48 -6.58
CA ASN A 167 35.28 25.35 -5.22
C ASN A 167 34.35 24.59 -4.27
N VAL A 168 33.10 24.34 -4.67
CA VAL A 168 32.13 23.56 -3.91
C VAL A 168 32.22 22.10 -4.31
N PHE A 169 32.02 21.19 -3.36
CA PHE A 169 31.92 19.75 -3.62
C PHE A 169 30.52 19.42 -4.13
N LEU A 170 30.36 19.37 -5.45
CA LEU A 170 29.16 18.92 -6.13
C LEU A 170 29.44 17.63 -6.90
N GLN A 171 28.41 16.84 -7.14
CA GLN A 171 28.54 15.64 -7.97
C GLN A 171 29.02 16.02 -9.40
N PRO A 172 29.85 15.17 -10.06
CA PRO A 172 30.36 15.47 -11.40
C PRO A 172 29.27 15.81 -12.43
N ALA A 173 28.12 15.16 -12.35
CA ALA A 173 26.98 15.43 -13.22
C ALA A 173 26.37 16.83 -12.95
N GLU A 174 26.33 17.28 -11.73
CA GLU A 174 25.82 18.63 -11.36
C GLU A 174 26.78 19.72 -11.84
N LYS A 175 28.09 19.52 -11.64
CA LYS A 175 29.10 20.44 -12.20
C LYS A 175 29.02 20.52 -13.73
N GLN A 176 28.72 19.41 -14.38
CA GLN A 176 28.55 19.39 -15.82
C GLN A 176 27.30 20.17 -16.28
N LEU A 177 26.18 20.03 -15.57
CA LEU A 177 24.97 20.83 -15.84
C LEU A 177 25.23 22.32 -15.75
N LEU A 178 25.96 22.77 -14.73
CA LEU A 178 26.36 24.17 -14.59
C LEU A 178 27.30 24.61 -15.72
N LEU A 179 28.19 23.74 -16.18
CA LEU A 179 29.09 24.05 -17.29
C LEU A 179 28.35 24.15 -18.63
N GLU A 180 27.28 23.42 -18.82
CA GLU A 180 26.46 23.40 -20.04
C GLU A 180 25.56 24.61 -20.18
N GLU A 181 25.15 25.22 -19.05
CA GLU A 181 24.25 26.37 -19.06
C GLU A 181 24.99 27.66 -19.45
N CYS A 182 24.57 28.28 -20.55
CA CYS A 182 25.13 29.50 -21.07
C CYS A 182 24.49 30.78 -20.53
N SER A 183 23.43 30.68 -19.74
CA SER A 183 22.80 31.84 -19.10
C SER A 183 23.38 32.03 -17.69
N PRO A 184 24.12 33.12 -17.43
CA PRO A 184 24.70 33.35 -16.10
C PRO A 184 23.68 33.40 -14.96
N LEU A 185 22.50 33.96 -15.22
CA LEU A 185 21.42 34.03 -14.21
C LEU A 185 20.86 32.66 -13.88
N GLN A 186 20.59 31.85 -14.92
CA GLN A 186 20.11 30.48 -14.70
C GLN A 186 21.16 29.64 -13.97
N ARG A 187 22.44 29.82 -14.30
CA ARG A 187 23.56 29.17 -13.60
C ARG A 187 23.60 29.52 -12.11
N LEU A 188 23.44 30.81 -11.77
CA LEU A 188 23.39 31.25 -10.37
C LEU A 188 22.19 30.64 -9.64
N THR A 189 21.02 30.64 -10.26
CA THR A 189 19.82 30.01 -9.65
C THR A 189 20.03 28.53 -9.39
N MET A 190 20.50 27.76 -10.39
CA MET A 190 20.81 26.34 -10.23
C MET A 190 21.87 26.11 -9.14
N LEU A 191 22.88 26.98 -9.07
CA LEU A 191 23.92 26.86 -8.05
C LEU A 191 23.41 27.16 -6.64
N CYS A 192 22.51 28.13 -6.48
CA CYS A 192 21.85 28.39 -5.20
C CYS A 192 21.04 27.17 -4.74
N ASP A 193 20.27 26.55 -5.62
CA ASP A 193 19.48 25.34 -5.30
C ASP A 193 20.39 24.17 -4.90
N MET A 194 21.52 24.00 -5.58
CA MET A 194 22.51 22.95 -5.25
C MET A 194 23.19 23.23 -3.92
N LEU A 195 23.56 24.48 -3.63
CA LEU A 195 24.16 24.87 -2.34
C LEU A 195 23.20 24.67 -1.18
N HIS A 196 21.94 25.03 -1.35
CA HIS A 196 20.90 24.78 -0.33
C HIS A 196 20.79 23.30 0.01
N ARG A 197 20.75 22.44 -1.01
CA ARG A 197 20.67 20.99 -0.81
C ARG A 197 21.91 20.44 -0.10
N GLU A 198 23.10 20.89 -0.49
CA GLU A 198 24.34 20.46 0.16
C GLU A 198 24.41 20.89 1.63
N LEU A 199 23.93 22.09 1.96
CA LEU A 199 23.83 22.59 3.33
C LEU A 199 22.86 21.74 4.16
N GLU A 200 21.70 21.40 3.62
CA GLU A 200 20.75 20.49 4.30
C GLU A 200 21.37 19.11 4.57
N ILE A 201 22.09 18.56 3.61
CA ILE A 201 22.80 17.27 3.78
C ILE A 201 23.84 17.37 4.89
N MET A 202 24.62 18.45 4.93
CA MET A 202 25.64 18.68 5.94
C MET A 202 25.02 18.84 7.34
N ASP A 203 23.91 19.54 7.47
CA ASP A 203 23.19 19.70 8.74
C ASP A 203 22.69 18.34 9.26
N ILE A 204 22.09 17.54 8.40
CA ILE A 204 21.67 16.17 8.74
C ILE A 204 22.88 15.31 9.16
N GLN A 205 23.99 15.38 8.44
CA GLN A 205 25.20 14.63 8.79
C GLN A 205 25.78 15.04 10.14
N GLN A 206 25.81 16.34 10.44
CA GLN A 206 26.30 16.85 11.72
C GLN A 206 25.40 16.44 12.87
N ASN A 207 24.07 16.48 12.68
CA ASN A 207 23.10 16.01 13.67
C ASN A 207 23.19 14.51 13.93
N LEU A 208 23.45 13.71 12.89
CA LEU A 208 23.69 12.27 13.04
C LEU A 208 24.99 11.98 13.80
N GLN A 209 26.06 12.70 13.49
CA GLN A 209 27.35 12.53 14.17
C GLN A 209 27.29 12.95 15.64
N SER A 210 26.62 14.08 15.94
CA SER A 210 26.45 14.54 17.34
C SER A 210 25.62 13.55 18.14
N THR A 211 24.51 13.04 17.57
CA THR A 211 23.65 12.02 18.21
C THR A 211 24.41 10.70 18.43
N ALA A 212 25.25 10.29 17.49
CA ALA A 212 26.09 9.11 17.64
C ALA A 212 27.17 9.30 18.72
N ALA A 213 27.81 10.47 18.75
CA ALA A 213 28.82 10.78 19.76
C ALA A 213 28.22 10.85 21.18
N GLU A 214 27.04 11.45 21.34
CA GLU A 214 26.31 11.45 22.62
C GLU A 214 25.94 10.04 23.08
N ARG A 215 25.48 9.17 22.15
CA ARG A 215 25.18 7.78 22.48
C ARG A 215 26.43 7.00 22.91
N VAL A 216 27.56 7.21 22.23
CA VAL A 216 28.84 6.56 22.58
C VAL A 216 29.31 7.05 23.95
N ALA A 217 29.29 8.37 24.22
CA ALA A 217 29.66 8.93 25.50
C ALA A 217 28.74 8.44 26.63
N LYS A 218 27.44 8.35 26.40
CA LYS A 218 26.47 7.81 27.34
C LYS A 218 26.75 6.32 27.64
N ASN A 219 26.98 5.52 26.59
CA ASN A 219 27.29 4.11 26.74
C ASN A 219 28.61 3.87 27.51
N GLN A 220 29.66 4.68 27.27
CA GLN A 220 30.89 4.60 28.01
C GLN A 220 30.71 4.96 29.48
N LYS A 221 29.92 6.01 29.77
CA LYS A 221 29.58 6.41 31.14
C LYS A 221 28.75 5.35 31.85
N ASP A 222 27.73 4.78 31.13
CA ASP A 222 26.91 3.69 31.67
C ASP A 222 27.75 2.41 31.92
N TYR A 223 28.69 2.10 31.02
CA TYR A 223 29.62 0.99 31.20
C TYR A 223 30.51 1.19 32.45
N PHE A 224 31.08 2.38 32.60
CA PHE A 224 31.94 2.70 33.77
C PHE A 224 31.14 2.67 35.08
N LEU A 225 29.93 3.21 35.11
CA LEU A 225 29.04 3.16 36.25
C LEU A 225 28.60 1.72 36.60
N ARG A 226 28.34 0.89 35.57
CA ARG A 226 28.02 -0.53 35.79
C ARG A 226 29.20 -1.31 36.31
N GLU A 227 30.40 -1.04 35.84
CA GLU A 227 31.60 -1.67 36.33
C GLU A 227 31.90 -1.24 37.79
N GLN A 228 31.68 0.01 38.14
CA GLN A 228 31.75 0.45 39.54
C GLN A 228 30.66 -0.22 40.40
N MET A 229 29.43 -0.33 39.91
CA MET A 229 28.37 -1.07 40.61
C MET A 229 28.74 -2.54 40.79
N ARG A 230 29.35 -3.18 39.79
CA ARG A 230 29.80 -4.58 39.88
C ARG A 230 30.83 -4.77 40.96
N VAL A 231 31.85 -3.90 40.99
CA VAL A 231 32.89 -3.96 42.05
C VAL A 231 32.29 -3.71 43.44
N ILE A 232 31.32 -2.78 43.53
CA ILE A 232 30.62 -2.52 44.80
C ILE A 232 29.72 -3.70 45.19
N GLN A 233 29.05 -4.36 44.26
CA GLN A 233 28.24 -5.55 44.50
C GLN A 233 29.10 -6.77 44.90
N GLU A 234 30.27 -6.95 44.27
CA GLU A 234 31.23 -7.97 44.65
C GLU A 234 31.78 -7.72 46.08
N GLU A 235 32.05 -6.46 46.46
CA GLU A 235 32.47 -6.11 47.81
C GLU A 235 31.36 -6.21 48.88
N LEU A 236 30.09 -5.98 48.48
CA LEU A 236 28.92 -6.10 49.34
C LEU A 236 28.39 -7.53 49.48
N GLY A 237 28.98 -8.52 48.76
CA GLY A 237 28.61 -9.94 48.86
C GLY A 237 27.20 -10.26 48.28
N GLU A 238 26.64 -9.42 47.40
CA GLU A 238 25.39 -9.71 46.70
C GLU A 238 25.67 -10.69 45.55
N ALA A 239 25.49 -11.96 45.84
CA ALA A 239 25.53 -13.06 44.90
C ALA A 239 24.34 -12.97 43.93
N SER A 240 24.49 -12.38 42.72
CA SER A 240 23.36 -12.29 41.79
C SER A 240 23.55 -13.02 40.46
N GLU A 241 24.76 -13.25 39.97
CA GLU A 241 24.92 -13.89 38.65
C GLU A 241 24.81 -15.42 38.68
N THR A 242 25.30 -16.08 39.73
CA THR A 242 25.12 -17.53 39.91
C THR A 242 23.67 -17.87 40.16
N ASP A 243 22.94 -17.04 40.89
CA ASP A 243 21.52 -17.25 41.19
C ASP A 243 20.64 -17.09 39.92
N ASP A 244 20.92 -16.10 39.06
CA ASP A 244 20.21 -15.91 37.81
C ASP A 244 20.41 -17.11 36.85
N LEU A 245 21.65 -17.58 36.68
CA LEU A 245 21.96 -18.72 35.83
C LEU A 245 21.36 -20.04 36.37
N ASP A 246 21.35 -20.21 37.68
CA ASP A 246 20.73 -21.37 38.33
C ASP A 246 19.20 -21.28 38.27
N GLU A 247 18.63 -20.08 38.28
CA GLU A 247 17.19 -19.85 38.01
C GLU A 247 16.81 -20.25 36.57
N TYR A 248 17.56 -19.78 35.57
CA TYR A 248 17.37 -20.17 34.17
C TYR A 248 17.47 -21.70 34.00
N ARG A 249 18.47 -22.32 34.65
CA ARG A 249 18.66 -23.76 34.59
C ARG A 249 17.49 -24.53 35.20
N ARG A 250 16.98 -24.10 36.34
CA ARG A 250 15.78 -24.69 36.98
C ARG A 250 14.59 -24.54 36.05
N LYS A 251 14.30 -23.35 35.52
CA LYS A 251 13.20 -23.11 34.62
C LYS A 251 13.26 -24.01 33.37
N ILE A 252 14.44 -24.19 32.77
CA ILE A 252 14.63 -25.09 31.61
C ILE A 252 14.28 -26.53 31.97
N LEU A 253 14.74 -27.02 33.14
CA LEU A 253 14.50 -28.40 33.59
C LEU A 253 13.01 -28.62 33.97
N ASP A 254 12.38 -27.60 34.61
CA ASP A 254 11.00 -27.69 35.05
C ASP A 254 10.02 -27.69 33.86
N LEU A 255 10.41 -27.18 32.70
CA LEU A 255 9.60 -27.23 31.48
C LEU A 255 9.38 -28.64 30.93
N GLY A 256 10.24 -29.62 31.30
CA GLY A 256 10.09 -31.00 30.85
C GLY A 256 10.09 -31.15 29.30
N LEU A 257 11.01 -30.49 28.64
CA LEU A 257 11.14 -30.47 27.18
C LEU A 257 11.73 -31.76 26.63
N ASP A 258 11.60 -31.98 25.32
CA ASP A 258 12.32 -33.04 24.64
C ASP A 258 13.83 -32.91 24.86
N ALA A 259 14.52 -34.04 25.06
CA ALA A 259 15.95 -34.06 25.43
C ALA A 259 16.86 -33.28 24.46
N GLU A 260 16.52 -33.21 23.17
CA GLU A 260 17.28 -32.41 22.19
C GLU A 260 17.08 -30.90 22.38
N ILE A 261 15.86 -30.49 22.70
CA ILE A 261 15.52 -29.08 22.94
C ILE A 261 16.16 -28.63 24.24
N GLU A 262 15.98 -29.41 25.31
CA GLU A 262 16.59 -29.14 26.62
C GLU A 262 18.11 -28.99 26.52
N LYS A 263 18.77 -29.93 25.83
CA LYS A 263 20.23 -29.91 25.61
C LYS A 263 20.64 -28.64 24.85
N LYS A 264 19.85 -28.17 23.89
CA LYS A 264 20.14 -26.95 23.13
C LYS A 264 20.03 -25.73 24.01
N LEU A 265 18.97 -25.61 24.82
CA LEU A 265 18.80 -24.47 25.75
C LEU A 265 19.88 -24.44 26.83
N LEU A 266 20.24 -25.59 27.42
CA LEU A 266 21.35 -25.69 28.38
C LEU A 266 22.71 -25.33 27.75
N LYS A 267 22.91 -25.62 26.47
CA LYS A 267 24.09 -25.18 25.72
C LYS A 267 24.12 -23.66 25.54
N GLU A 268 23.00 -23.03 25.23
CA GLU A 268 22.93 -21.55 25.13
C GLU A 268 23.10 -20.90 26.50
N LEU A 269 22.54 -21.50 27.58
CA LEU A 269 22.78 -21.05 28.93
C LEU A 269 24.27 -21.13 29.30
N SER A 270 24.94 -22.22 28.90
CA SER A 270 26.39 -22.35 29.13
C SER A 270 27.24 -21.37 28.33
N ARG A 271 26.73 -20.86 27.20
CA ARG A 271 27.32 -19.77 26.44
C ARG A 271 27.12 -18.45 27.17
N LEU A 272 25.90 -18.19 27.66
CA LEU A 272 25.59 -17.00 28.47
C LEU A 272 26.51 -16.89 29.68
N ALA A 273 26.72 -18.01 30.39
CA ALA A 273 27.63 -18.09 31.55
C ALA A 273 29.10 -17.73 31.24
N LYS A 274 29.52 -17.80 29.97
CA LYS A 274 30.89 -17.47 29.54
C LYS A 274 31.01 -16.03 29.04
N GLN A 275 29.89 -15.32 28.86
CA GLN A 275 29.90 -13.93 28.36
C GLN A 275 30.14 -12.94 29.51
N PRO A 276 30.91 -11.88 29.29
CA PRO A 276 31.07 -10.82 30.28
C PRO A 276 29.72 -10.17 30.59
N PHE A 277 29.51 -9.80 31.84
CA PHE A 277 28.30 -9.10 32.26
C PHE A 277 28.11 -7.80 31.47
N GLY A 278 26.88 -7.55 31.03
CA GLY A 278 26.54 -6.35 30.22
C GLY A 278 27.03 -6.37 28.79
N SER A 279 27.59 -7.49 28.31
CA SER A 279 27.94 -7.64 26.89
C SER A 279 26.68 -7.63 26.00
N ALA A 280 26.78 -7.05 24.81
CA ALA A 280 25.68 -7.05 23.84
C ALA A 280 25.25 -8.48 23.46
N GLU A 281 26.19 -9.41 23.34
CA GLU A 281 25.95 -10.82 23.07
C GLU A 281 25.25 -11.51 24.25
N GLY A 282 25.60 -11.19 25.48
CA GLY A 282 24.92 -11.67 26.69
C GLY A 282 23.46 -11.20 26.74
N ALA A 283 23.19 -9.94 26.37
CA ALA A 283 21.83 -9.41 26.31
C ALA A 283 20.99 -10.14 25.26
N VAL A 284 21.55 -10.44 24.08
CA VAL A 284 20.87 -11.21 23.02
C VAL A 284 20.56 -12.63 23.49
N LEU A 285 21.50 -13.31 24.18
CA LEU A 285 21.29 -14.65 24.70
C LEU A 285 20.25 -14.67 25.84
N ARG A 286 20.21 -13.68 26.73
CA ARG A 286 19.15 -13.55 27.74
C ARG A 286 17.80 -13.38 27.10
N THR A 287 17.62 -12.43 26.18
CA THR A 287 16.37 -12.24 25.44
C THR A 287 15.93 -13.53 24.73
N TYR A 288 16.86 -14.27 24.13
CA TYR A 288 16.55 -15.55 23.49
C TYR A 288 16.03 -16.59 24.50
N LEU A 289 16.72 -16.74 25.64
CA LEU A 289 16.31 -17.69 26.70
C LEU A 289 14.97 -17.27 27.31
N ASP A 290 14.75 -15.97 27.56
CA ASP A 290 13.48 -15.47 28.08
C ASP A 290 12.32 -15.82 27.15
N VAL A 291 12.44 -15.56 25.85
CA VAL A 291 11.42 -15.92 24.86
C VAL A 291 11.19 -17.44 24.83
N CYS A 292 12.26 -18.25 24.87
CA CYS A 292 12.12 -19.70 24.89
C CYS A 292 11.42 -20.22 26.15
N LEU A 293 11.66 -19.61 27.30
CA LEU A 293 11.05 -20.00 28.58
C LEU A 293 9.60 -19.53 28.73
N GLU A 294 9.24 -18.44 28.09
CA GLU A 294 7.86 -17.90 28.08
C GLU A 294 6.94 -18.65 27.14
N LEU A 295 7.47 -19.49 26.25
CA LEU A 295 6.63 -20.26 25.34
C LEU A 295 5.90 -21.39 26.09
N PRO A 296 4.61 -21.62 25.77
CA PRO A 296 3.78 -22.62 26.42
C PRO A 296 4.02 -24.02 25.85
N TRP A 297 5.19 -24.60 26.11
CA TRP A 297 5.58 -25.91 25.58
C TRP A 297 4.62 -27.05 25.94
N ASN A 298 4.19 -27.06 27.20
CA ASN A 298 3.33 -28.09 27.77
C ASN A 298 1.98 -27.60 28.28
N GLU A 299 1.74 -26.28 28.22
CA GLU A 299 0.50 -25.68 28.69
C GLU A 299 -0.61 -25.84 27.67
N ARG A 300 -1.66 -26.58 28.01
CA ARG A 300 -2.82 -26.81 27.14
C ARG A 300 -4.10 -26.37 27.83
N THR A 301 -5.02 -25.82 27.05
CA THR A 301 -6.41 -25.64 27.48
C THR A 301 -7.19 -26.92 27.24
N LYS A 302 -8.12 -27.24 28.15
CA LYS A 302 -9.07 -28.33 27.94
C LYS A 302 -10.07 -27.94 26.86
N ASP A 303 -10.03 -28.62 25.72
CA ASP A 303 -11.00 -28.41 24.64
C ASP A 303 -12.40 -28.84 25.08
N VAL A 304 -13.38 -27.97 24.82
CA VAL A 304 -14.79 -28.32 24.86
C VAL A 304 -15.19 -28.74 23.46
N THR A 305 -15.50 -30.03 23.31
CA THR A 305 -15.86 -30.61 22.04
C THR A 305 -17.37 -30.77 21.85
N ASP A 306 -18.17 -30.29 22.81
CA ASP A 306 -19.63 -30.34 22.73
C ASP A 306 -20.17 -29.39 21.65
N ILE A 307 -20.70 -29.94 20.58
CA ILE A 307 -21.29 -29.24 19.45
C ILE A 307 -22.52 -28.44 19.87
N ALA A 308 -23.32 -28.96 20.84
CA ALA A 308 -24.49 -28.24 21.34
C ALA A 308 -24.06 -26.97 22.10
N HIS A 309 -22.98 -27.06 22.88
CA HIS A 309 -22.37 -25.90 23.54
C HIS A 309 -21.82 -24.90 22.49
N ALA A 310 -21.10 -25.38 21.49
CA ALA A 310 -20.57 -24.52 20.44
C ALA A 310 -21.69 -23.78 19.68
N LYS A 311 -22.77 -24.47 19.33
CA LYS A 311 -23.94 -23.87 18.71
C LYS A 311 -24.54 -22.78 19.59
N LYS A 312 -24.71 -23.04 20.87
CA LYS A 312 -25.25 -22.06 21.82
C LYS A 312 -24.39 -20.80 21.90
N VAL A 313 -23.07 -20.95 22.00
CA VAL A 313 -22.12 -19.82 22.04
C VAL A 313 -22.20 -18.99 20.76
N LEU A 314 -22.22 -19.65 19.58
CA LEU A 314 -22.32 -18.96 18.30
C LEU A 314 -23.66 -18.23 18.14
N ASP A 315 -24.77 -18.81 18.65
CA ASP A 315 -26.10 -18.18 18.60
C ASP A 315 -26.22 -17.00 19.56
N GLU A 316 -25.57 -17.07 20.73
CA GLU A 316 -25.51 -15.98 21.69
C GLU A 316 -24.67 -14.78 21.17
N ASP A 317 -23.60 -15.04 20.43
CA ASP A 317 -22.68 -13.98 19.97
C ASP A 317 -23.08 -13.36 18.64
N HIS A 318 -23.76 -14.12 17.78
CA HIS A 318 -24.06 -13.71 16.40
C HIS A 318 -25.52 -13.96 16.04
N TYR A 319 -26.16 -12.92 15.55
CA TYR A 319 -27.49 -13.07 14.97
C TYR A 319 -27.39 -13.57 13.52
N GLY A 320 -28.30 -14.44 13.10
CA GLY A 320 -28.33 -14.97 11.73
C GLY A 320 -27.14 -15.87 11.43
N LEU A 321 -26.58 -15.72 10.22
CA LEU A 321 -25.40 -16.47 9.73
C LEU A 321 -25.53 -17.98 9.82
N THR A 322 -26.75 -18.54 9.64
CA THR A 322 -27.07 -19.94 9.89
C THR A 322 -26.12 -20.89 9.11
N LYS A 323 -25.96 -20.66 7.80
CA LYS A 323 -25.06 -21.47 6.96
C LYS A 323 -23.60 -21.41 7.42
N VAL A 324 -23.13 -20.25 7.84
CA VAL A 324 -21.76 -20.07 8.35
C VAL A 324 -21.58 -20.84 9.66
N LYS A 325 -22.55 -20.73 10.57
CA LYS A 325 -22.55 -21.47 11.84
C LYS A 325 -22.59 -22.98 11.61
N ASP A 326 -23.45 -23.45 10.72
CA ASP A 326 -23.55 -24.88 10.40
C ASP A 326 -22.22 -25.43 9.83
N ARG A 327 -21.58 -24.70 8.92
CA ARG A 327 -20.25 -25.07 8.42
C ARG A 327 -19.17 -25.10 9.50
N ILE A 328 -19.19 -24.14 10.41
CA ILE A 328 -18.28 -24.14 11.56
C ILE A 328 -18.54 -25.36 12.47
N LEU A 329 -19.81 -25.67 12.73
CA LEU A 329 -20.18 -26.82 13.54
C LEU A 329 -19.81 -28.15 12.87
N GLU A 330 -19.97 -28.27 11.55
CA GLU A 330 -19.50 -29.41 10.76
C GLU A 330 -17.98 -29.59 10.90
N TYR A 331 -17.22 -28.50 10.75
CA TYR A 331 -15.76 -28.53 10.91
C TYR A 331 -15.36 -28.96 12.33
N LEU A 332 -16.01 -28.42 13.37
CA LEU A 332 -15.76 -28.81 14.76
C LEU A 332 -16.13 -30.29 15.01
N ALA A 333 -17.22 -30.78 14.40
CA ALA A 333 -17.64 -32.19 14.50
C ALA A 333 -16.60 -33.12 13.88
N VAL A 334 -16.07 -32.81 12.71
CA VAL A 334 -15.03 -33.62 12.08
C VAL A 334 -13.77 -33.71 12.97
N ARG A 335 -13.37 -32.55 13.57
CA ARG A 335 -12.25 -32.53 14.53
C ARG A 335 -12.51 -33.34 15.80
N GLN A 336 -13.76 -33.42 16.26
CA GLN A 336 -14.12 -34.24 17.40
C GLN A 336 -14.04 -35.74 17.10
N LEU A 337 -14.49 -36.16 15.91
CA LEU A 337 -14.54 -37.54 15.51
C LEU A 337 -13.19 -38.14 15.07
N SER A 338 -12.33 -37.30 14.53
CA SER A 338 -11.04 -37.74 14.01
C SER A 338 -9.90 -36.94 14.62
N ALA A 339 -9.23 -37.53 15.61
CA ALA A 339 -8.00 -36.99 16.19
C ALA A 339 -6.83 -36.90 15.18
N GLN A 340 -6.97 -37.54 14.02
CA GLN A 340 -5.95 -37.59 12.97
C GLN A 340 -6.07 -36.42 11.97
N VAL A 341 -7.22 -35.72 11.93
CA VAL A 341 -7.36 -34.51 11.08
C VAL A 341 -6.59 -33.40 11.72
N LYS A 342 -5.29 -33.38 11.45
CA LYS A 342 -4.39 -32.26 11.85
C LYS A 342 -4.41 -31.18 10.78
N GLY A 343 -4.44 -29.92 11.19
CA GLY A 343 -4.07 -28.81 10.35
C GLY A 343 -5.13 -28.23 9.40
N GLY A 344 -6.43 -28.45 9.65
CA GLY A 344 -7.47 -27.71 8.89
C GLY A 344 -7.43 -26.21 9.22
N VAL A 345 -7.39 -25.35 8.18
CA VAL A 345 -7.43 -23.90 8.30
C VAL A 345 -8.79 -23.40 7.86
N LEU A 346 -9.50 -22.67 8.72
CA LEU A 346 -10.74 -22.00 8.32
C LEU A 346 -10.42 -20.63 7.74
N CYS A 347 -10.97 -20.33 6.56
CA CYS A 347 -10.84 -19.03 5.93
C CYS A 347 -12.21 -18.33 5.86
N LEU A 348 -12.38 -17.27 6.62
CA LEU A 348 -13.60 -16.46 6.64
C LEU A 348 -13.47 -15.33 5.62
N VAL A 349 -14.19 -15.43 4.51
CA VAL A 349 -14.15 -14.46 3.40
C VAL A 349 -15.44 -13.66 3.37
N GLY A 350 -15.36 -12.36 3.20
CA GLY A 350 -16.54 -11.51 3.04
C GLY A 350 -16.25 -10.03 3.24
N PRO A 351 -17.20 -9.14 2.99
CA PRO A 351 -17.00 -7.71 3.06
C PRO A 351 -16.62 -7.23 4.48
N PRO A 352 -16.07 -6.02 4.60
CA PRO A 352 -15.69 -5.47 5.90
C PRO A 352 -16.92 -5.27 6.80
N GLY A 353 -16.77 -5.58 8.10
CA GLY A 353 -17.80 -5.33 9.08
C GLY A 353 -18.88 -6.41 9.24
N VAL A 354 -18.78 -7.56 8.52
CA VAL A 354 -19.73 -8.69 8.68
C VAL A 354 -19.41 -9.61 9.85
N GLY A 355 -18.39 -9.30 10.66
CA GLY A 355 -18.12 -10.03 11.89
C GLY A 355 -17.09 -11.16 11.77
N LYS A 356 -16.31 -11.27 10.71
CA LYS A 356 -15.29 -12.31 10.51
C LYS A 356 -14.40 -12.55 11.73
N THR A 357 -13.74 -11.52 12.21
CA THR A 357 -12.86 -11.61 13.39
C THR A 357 -13.65 -11.92 14.69
N SER A 358 -14.88 -11.43 14.79
CA SER A 358 -15.76 -11.73 15.93
C SER A 358 -16.14 -13.21 15.97
N ILE A 359 -16.49 -13.79 14.83
CA ILE A 359 -16.80 -15.24 14.71
C ILE A 359 -15.58 -16.07 15.10
N ALA A 360 -14.37 -15.69 14.65
CA ALA A 360 -13.15 -16.40 15.02
C ALA A 360 -12.93 -16.39 16.55
N MET A 361 -13.20 -15.28 17.21
CA MET A 361 -13.15 -15.19 18.68
C MET A 361 -14.24 -16.05 19.36
N SER A 362 -15.43 -16.11 18.77
CA SER A 362 -16.52 -16.96 19.29
C SER A 362 -16.23 -18.44 19.14
N ILE A 363 -15.54 -18.86 18.07
CA ILE A 363 -15.03 -20.23 17.92
C ILE A 363 -14.02 -20.53 19.04
N ALA A 364 -13.12 -19.62 19.35
CA ALA A 364 -12.16 -19.81 20.44
C ALA A 364 -12.87 -19.96 21.79
N ARG A 365 -13.90 -19.12 22.04
CA ARG A 365 -14.74 -19.23 23.25
C ARG A 365 -15.53 -20.55 23.30
N ALA A 366 -16.12 -20.96 22.17
CA ALA A 366 -16.90 -22.19 22.06
C ALA A 366 -16.06 -23.44 22.31
N THR A 367 -14.81 -23.43 21.88
CA THR A 367 -13.85 -24.52 22.07
C THR A 367 -13.07 -24.42 23.40
N ASN A 368 -13.28 -23.36 24.19
CA ASN A 368 -12.52 -23.04 25.40
C ASN A 368 -11.03 -22.93 25.17
N ARG A 369 -10.61 -22.43 23.98
CA ARG A 369 -9.23 -22.21 23.64
C ARG A 369 -8.85 -20.75 23.84
N LYS A 370 -7.62 -20.50 24.29
CA LYS A 370 -7.07 -19.15 24.28
C LYS A 370 -6.91 -18.66 22.84
N CYS A 371 -7.01 -17.36 22.63
CA CYS A 371 -6.98 -16.79 21.28
C CYS A 371 -5.95 -15.65 21.19
N ALA A 372 -5.16 -15.65 20.13
CA ALA A 372 -4.35 -14.50 19.75
C ALA A 372 -4.68 -14.09 18.31
N ARG A 373 -4.59 -12.77 18.06
CA ARG A 373 -4.85 -12.17 16.75
C ARG A 373 -3.55 -11.62 16.16
N ILE A 374 -3.27 -12.01 14.94
CA ILE A 374 -2.10 -11.61 14.16
C ILE A 374 -2.62 -10.88 12.93
N SER A 375 -2.28 -9.61 12.74
CA SER A 375 -2.60 -8.87 11.51
C SER A 375 -1.54 -9.17 10.47
N LEU A 376 -1.97 -9.62 9.29
CA LEU A 376 -1.11 -9.87 8.13
C LEU A 376 -1.12 -8.70 7.13
N GLY A 377 -2.02 -7.73 7.32
CA GLY A 377 -2.09 -6.55 6.45
C GLY A 377 -0.81 -5.71 6.52
N GLY A 378 -0.16 -5.54 5.37
CA GLY A 378 1.10 -4.78 5.27
C GLY A 378 2.37 -5.58 5.59
N VAL A 379 2.27 -6.89 5.73
CA VAL A 379 3.43 -7.79 5.83
C VAL A 379 4.00 -8.01 4.43
N HIS A 380 5.28 -7.70 4.25
CA HIS A 380 6.00 -7.85 2.98
C HIS A 380 7.25 -8.72 3.10
N ASP A 381 7.75 -8.95 4.32
CA ASP A 381 8.98 -9.69 4.60
C ASP A 381 8.65 -11.04 5.26
N GLU A 382 9.23 -12.11 4.75
CA GLU A 382 9.16 -13.45 5.34
C GLU A 382 9.64 -13.46 6.80
N ALA A 383 10.63 -12.62 7.14
CA ALA A 383 11.15 -12.48 8.47
C ALA A 383 10.12 -12.00 9.51
N GLU A 384 9.06 -11.32 9.10
CA GLU A 384 7.96 -10.98 10.01
C GLU A 384 7.16 -12.21 10.46
N ILE A 385 7.04 -13.23 9.60
CA ILE A 385 6.31 -14.47 9.90
C ILE A 385 7.19 -15.46 10.64
N ARG A 386 8.44 -15.66 10.16
CA ARG A 386 9.41 -16.65 10.67
C ARG A 386 10.42 -16.13 11.67
N GLY A 387 10.40 -14.81 11.95
CA GLY A 387 11.39 -14.20 12.82
C GLY A 387 12.72 -13.91 12.14
N GLN A 388 13.55 -13.17 12.83
CA GLN A 388 14.91 -12.82 12.42
C GLN A 388 15.93 -13.69 13.18
N ARG A 389 17.04 -14.03 12.55
CA ARG A 389 18.08 -14.81 13.21
C ARG A 389 18.56 -14.11 14.48
N LYS A 390 18.61 -14.84 15.59
CA LYS A 390 19.00 -14.34 16.94
C LYS A 390 20.36 -13.61 17.00
N THR A 391 21.21 -13.78 15.98
CA THR A 391 22.52 -13.11 15.92
C THR A 391 22.44 -11.62 15.63
N TYR A 392 21.31 -11.11 15.17
CA TYR A 392 21.12 -9.69 14.94
C TYR A 392 20.68 -8.98 16.21
N VAL A 393 21.27 -7.79 16.47
CA VAL A 393 20.83 -6.94 17.58
C VAL A 393 19.40 -6.46 17.32
N GLY A 394 18.49 -6.74 18.26
CA GLY A 394 17.08 -6.42 18.12
C GLY A 394 16.27 -7.48 17.38
N ALA A 395 16.83 -8.69 17.13
CA ALA A 395 16.08 -9.80 16.56
C ALA A 395 14.89 -10.17 17.45
N MET A 396 13.77 -10.50 16.81
CA MET A 396 12.54 -10.90 17.47
C MET A 396 11.99 -12.19 16.83
N PRO A 397 11.22 -12.99 17.59
CA PRO A 397 10.52 -14.14 17.04
C PRO A 397 9.49 -13.69 16.00
N GLY A 398 9.14 -14.58 15.08
CA GLY A 398 8.10 -14.35 14.10
C GLY A 398 6.73 -14.17 14.73
N ARG A 399 5.82 -13.55 13.99
CA ARG A 399 4.46 -13.24 14.48
C ARG A 399 3.67 -14.48 14.92
N ILE A 400 3.94 -15.67 14.34
CA ILE A 400 3.29 -16.91 14.74
C ILE A 400 3.72 -17.30 16.15
N ILE A 401 5.03 -17.35 16.41
CA ILE A 401 5.58 -17.68 17.73
C ILE A 401 5.19 -16.62 18.76
N ALA A 402 5.27 -15.35 18.42
CA ALA A 402 4.81 -14.27 19.28
C ALA A 402 3.30 -14.37 19.61
N GLY A 403 2.47 -14.80 18.65
CA GLY A 403 1.05 -15.06 18.87
C GLY A 403 0.81 -16.24 19.83
N ILE A 404 1.60 -17.28 19.75
CA ILE A 404 1.53 -18.42 20.70
C ILE A 404 1.95 -18.00 22.10
N GLN A 405 3.03 -17.24 22.22
CA GLN A 405 3.49 -16.66 23.48
C GLN A 405 2.40 -15.79 24.11
N GLN A 406 1.78 -14.89 23.31
CA GLN A 406 0.67 -14.04 23.76
C GLN A 406 -0.54 -14.85 24.21
N ALA A 407 -0.87 -15.93 23.52
CA ALA A 407 -1.96 -16.81 23.90
C ALA A 407 -1.66 -17.61 25.18
N GLY A 408 -0.39 -17.93 25.45
CA GLY A 408 0.04 -18.70 26.61
C GLY A 408 -0.62 -20.08 26.66
N SER A 409 -0.72 -20.77 25.52
CA SER A 409 -1.22 -22.12 25.39
C SER A 409 -0.66 -22.77 24.12
N ARG A 410 -0.37 -24.07 24.15
CA ARG A 410 0.11 -24.83 23.00
C ARG A 410 -0.97 -25.07 21.94
N ASN A 411 -2.24 -25.12 22.33
CA ASN A 411 -3.39 -25.37 21.47
C ASN A 411 -4.30 -24.13 21.31
N PRO A 412 -3.77 -22.93 21.00
CA PRO A 412 -4.57 -21.73 20.88
C PRO A 412 -5.38 -21.71 19.57
N VAL A 413 -6.29 -20.76 19.48
CA VAL A 413 -6.81 -20.26 18.19
C VAL A 413 -5.95 -19.09 17.76
N LEU A 414 -5.29 -19.20 16.63
CA LEU A 414 -4.56 -18.09 16.01
C LEU A 414 -5.39 -17.50 14.87
N VAL A 415 -5.81 -16.25 15.04
CA VAL A 415 -6.56 -15.52 14.02
C VAL A 415 -5.58 -14.71 13.16
N LEU A 416 -5.40 -15.15 11.93
CA LEU A 416 -4.57 -14.49 10.92
C LEU A 416 -5.47 -13.54 10.12
N ASP A 417 -5.45 -12.27 10.48
CA ASP A 417 -6.37 -11.26 9.95
C ASP A 417 -5.81 -10.59 8.69
N GLU A 418 -6.68 -10.35 7.70
CA GLU A 418 -6.36 -9.68 6.43
C GLU A 418 -5.31 -10.42 5.57
N ILE A 419 -5.46 -11.74 5.38
CA ILE A 419 -4.54 -12.55 4.55
C ILE A 419 -4.57 -12.15 3.07
N ASP A 420 -5.65 -11.55 2.61
CA ASP A 420 -5.83 -10.99 1.27
C ASP A 420 -4.94 -9.76 0.99
N LYS A 421 -4.33 -9.19 2.02
CA LYS A 421 -3.44 -8.02 1.94
C LYS A 421 -1.96 -8.36 2.10
N LEU A 422 -1.60 -9.63 1.98
CA LEU A 422 -0.20 -10.05 1.93
C LEU A 422 0.44 -9.48 0.66
N GLY A 423 1.52 -8.73 0.83
CA GLY A 423 2.35 -8.26 -0.27
C GLY A 423 3.47 -9.27 -0.57
N SER A 424 3.83 -9.41 -1.84
CA SER A 424 5.07 -10.08 -2.25
C SER A 424 6.04 -9.03 -2.75
N ASP A 425 7.23 -8.95 -2.15
CA ASP A 425 8.28 -8.04 -2.54
C ASP A 425 9.55 -8.84 -2.88
N TYR A 426 10.52 -8.23 -3.56
CA TYR A 426 11.82 -8.86 -3.86
C TYR A 426 12.63 -9.22 -2.59
N ARG A 427 12.15 -8.87 -1.39
CA ARG A 427 12.78 -9.17 -0.10
C ARG A 427 12.36 -10.51 0.52
N GLY A 428 11.34 -11.18 -0.03
CA GLY A 428 10.85 -12.45 0.45
C GLY A 428 9.40 -12.71 0.06
N ASP A 429 8.96 -13.94 0.26
CA ASP A 429 7.57 -14.34 0.06
C ASP A 429 6.94 -14.79 1.39
N PRO A 430 6.20 -13.88 2.08
CA PRO A 430 5.50 -14.24 3.32
C PRO A 430 4.50 -15.41 3.12
N SER A 431 3.98 -15.58 1.89
CA SER A 431 3.05 -16.67 1.58
C SER A 431 3.73 -18.03 1.70
N ALA A 432 4.99 -18.15 1.30
CA ALA A 432 5.78 -19.38 1.45
C ALA A 432 5.99 -19.75 2.92
N ALA A 433 6.26 -18.74 3.77
CA ALA A 433 6.39 -18.95 5.22
C ALA A 433 5.07 -19.41 5.86
N LEU A 434 3.94 -18.85 5.43
CA LEU A 434 2.62 -19.26 5.90
C LEU A 434 2.25 -20.67 5.41
N LEU A 435 2.66 -21.06 4.20
CA LEU A 435 2.41 -22.41 3.70
C LEU A 435 2.96 -23.48 4.64
N GLU A 436 4.18 -23.31 5.15
CA GLU A 436 4.77 -24.26 6.11
C GLU A 436 3.99 -24.30 7.43
N ALA A 437 3.57 -23.15 7.94
CA ALA A 437 2.84 -23.08 9.19
C ALA A 437 1.40 -23.63 9.10
N LEU A 438 0.76 -23.47 7.95
CA LEU A 438 -0.62 -23.87 7.70
C LEU A 438 -0.75 -25.30 7.13
N ASP A 439 0.34 -25.90 6.69
CA ASP A 439 0.34 -27.26 6.18
C ASP A 439 0.33 -28.28 7.33
N GLY A 440 -0.75 -29.02 7.48
CA GLY A 440 -0.90 -30.02 8.54
C GLY A 440 0.12 -31.17 8.53
N GLU A 441 0.82 -31.41 7.42
CA GLU A 441 1.89 -32.38 7.33
C GLU A 441 3.25 -31.84 7.80
N GLN A 442 3.47 -30.53 7.66
CA GLN A 442 4.76 -29.90 7.96
C GLN A 442 4.76 -29.10 9.28
N ASN A 443 3.61 -28.58 9.71
CA ASN A 443 3.50 -27.69 10.85
C ASN A 443 3.88 -28.31 12.21
N GLY A 444 3.95 -29.64 12.32
CA GLY A 444 4.44 -30.31 13.52
C GLY A 444 5.92 -30.06 13.83
N SER A 445 6.68 -29.57 12.86
CA SER A 445 8.11 -29.23 13.02
C SER A 445 8.44 -27.81 12.53
N PHE A 446 7.54 -26.88 12.73
CA PHE A 446 7.73 -25.49 12.33
C PHE A 446 8.97 -24.87 12.95
N ARG A 447 9.81 -24.21 12.14
CA ARG A 447 11.03 -23.58 12.60
C ARG A 447 11.00 -22.08 12.40
N ASP A 448 10.93 -21.39 13.51
CA ASP A 448 11.18 -19.96 13.55
C ASP A 448 12.69 -19.68 13.51
N HIS A 449 13.11 -18.67 12.77
CA HIS A 449 14.53 -18.31 12.60
C HIS A 449 15.16 -17.75 13.88
N PHE A 450 14.36 -17.14 14.75
CA PHE A 450 14.82 -16.66 16.05
C PHE A 450 15.02 -17.83 17.01
N LEU A 451 14.03 -18.70 17.11
CA LEU A 451 14.10 -19.88 18.03
C LEU A 451 15.10 -20.91 17.56
N GLU A 452 15.20 -21.17 16.25
CA GLU A 452 15.97 -22.27 15.67
C GLU A 452 15.64 -23.65 16.25
N ILE A 453 14.60 -23.75 17.09
CA ILE A 453 14.08 -24.95 17.73
C ILE A 453 12.74 -25.26 17.03
N PRO A 454 12.48 -26.54 16.67
CA PRO A 454 11.18 -26.89 16.12
C PRO A 454 10.08 -26.70 17.17
N PHE A 455 8.98 -26.07 16.77
CA PHE A 455 7.79 -25.92 17.58
C PHE A 455 6.62 -26.60 16.89
N ASP A 456 5.89 -27.43 17.64
CA ASP A 456 4.75 -28.18 17.08
C ASP A 456 3.49 -27.31 17.03
N LEU A 457 3.07 -26.94 15.83
CA LEU A 457 1.85 -26.18 15.55
C LEU A 457 0.64 -27.05 15.23
N SER A 458 0.76 -28.40 15.27
CA SER A 458 -0.31 -29.30 14.82
C SER A 458 -1.59 -29.21 15.66
N GLU A 459 -1.50 -28.72 16.89
CA GLU A 459 -2.65 -28.51 17.78
C GLU A 459 -3.27 -27.12 17.68
N VAL A 460 -2.58 -26.19 17.00
CA VAL A 460 -3.07 -24.82 16.78
C VAL A 460 -4.27 -24.85 15.83
N LEU A 461 -5.31 -24.12 16.15
CA LEU A 461 -6.42 -23.86 15.25
C LEU A 461 -6.20 -22.54 14.53
N PHE A 462 -5.85 -22.61 13.25
CA PHE A 462 -5.70 -21.44 12.43
C PHE A 462 -7.04 -21.00 11.84
N ILE A 463 -7.36 -19.72 12.02
CA ILE A 463 -8.51 -19.08 11.38
C ILE A 463 -7.99 -17.85 10.62
N THR A 464 -8.17 -17.83 9.32
CA THR A 464 -7.79 -16.68 8.49
C THR A 464 -9.00 -15.83 8.17
N THR A 465 -8.81 -14.54 7.98
CA THR A 465 -9.86 -13.65 7.49
C THR A 465 -9.41 -12.93 6.22
N ALA A 466 -10.30 -12.75 5.28
CA ALA A 466 -10.07 -12.04 4.03
C ALA A 466 -11.30 -11.22 3.63
N ASN A 467 -11.12 -10.16 2.86
CA ASN A 467 -12.26 -9.47 2.25
C ASN A 467 -12.64 -10.10 0.93
N THR A 468 -11.68 -10.55 0.13
CA THR A 468 -11.86 -11.29 -1.13
C THR A 468 -10.96 -12.51 -1.14
N ALA A 469 -11.34 -13.56 -1.87
CA ALA A 469 -10.51 -14.74 -2.08
C ALA A 469 -9.53 -14.57 -3.26
N ASP A 470 -9.83 -13.67 -4.18
CA ASP A 470 -9.14 -13.55 -5.47
C ASP A 470 -7.68 -13.14 -5.37
N THR A 471 -7.34 -12.40 -4.32
CA THR A 471 -5.97 -11.92 -4.07
C THR A 471 -5.14 -12.89 -3.24
N ILE A 472 -5.76 -13.93 -2.69
CA ILE A 472 -5.05 -14.96 -1.90
C ILE A 472 -4.36 -15.92 -2.87
N PRO A 473 -3.06 -16.23 -2.67
CA PRO A 473 -2.36 -17.22 -3.47
C PRO A 473 -3.07 -18.58 -3.47
N ARG A 474 -3.24 -19.18 -4.65
CA ARG A 474 -3.95 -20.47 -4.81
C ARG A 474 -3.39 -21.56 -3.90
N ALA A 475 -2.07 -21.64 -3.74
CA ALA A 475 -1.41 -22.60 -2.89
C ALA A 475 -1.86 -22.52 -1.41
N LEU A 476 -2.21 -21.32 -0.93
CA LEU A 476 -2.78 -21.12 0.40
C LEU A 476 -4.26 -21.51 0.42
N LEU A 477 -5.04 -21.08 -0.60
CA LEU A 477 -6.47 -21.42 -0.70
C LEU A 477 -6.74 -22.92 -0.72
N ASP A 478 -5.89 -23.71 -1.42
CA ASP A 478 -6.01 -25.17 -1.50
C ASP A 478 -5.89 -25.86 -0.12
N ARG A 479 -5.35 -25.19 0.88
CA ARG A 479 -5.19 -25.67 2.26
C ARG A 479 -6.25 -25.15 3.22
N MET A 480 -7.15 -24.31 2.74
CA MET A 480 -8.13 -23.61 3.56
C MET A 480 -9.54 -24.09 3.24
N GLU A 481 -10.33 -24.28 4.26
CA GLU A 481 -11.77 -24.39 4.12
C GLU A 481 -12.38 -22.98 4.07
N VAL A 482 -12.81 -22.57 2.88
CA VAL A 482 -13.34 -21.22 2.66
C VAL A 482 -14.81 -21.17 3.06
N ILE A 483 -15.13 -20.28 4.00
CA ILE A 483 -16.50 -19.99 4.44
C ILE A 483 -16.81 -18.53 4.05
N SER A 484 -17.74 -18.36 3.12
CA SER A 484 -18.16 -17.04 2.65
C SER A 484 -19.22 -16.44 3.58
N LEU A 485 -18.97 -15.23 4.03
CA LEU A 485 -19.90 -14.39 4.78
C LEU A 485 -20.51 -13.35 3.83
N GLY A 486 -21.82 -13.43 3.63
CA GLY A 486 -22.55 -12.44 2.83
C GLY A 486 -22.79 -11.12 3.57
N SER A 487 -23.38 -10.17 2.85
CA SER A 487 -23.85 -8.91 3.41
C SER A 487 -25.10 -9.15 4.29
N TYR A 488 -25.22 -8.37 5.35
CA TYR A 488 -26.43 -8.38 6.19
C TYR A 488 -27.58 -7.65 5.53
N THR A 489 -28.77 -8.20 5.67
CA THR A 489 -30.03 -7.49 5.34
C THR A 489 -30.31 -6.38 6.35
N ASP A 490 -31.14 -5.41 5.98
CA ASP A 490 -31.45 -4.29 6.88
C ASP A 490 -32.18 -4.77 8.16
N GLU A 491 -32.95 -5.86 8.06
CA GLU A 491 -33.60 -6.49 9.24
C GLU A 491 -32.56 -7.21 10.13
N GLU A 492 -31.60 -7.93 9.54
CA GLU A 492 -30.49 -8.52 10.30
C GLU A 492 -29.65 -7.45 11.00
N LYS A 493 -29.35 -6.33 10.30
CA LYS A 493 -28.64 -5.19 10.91
C LYS A 493 -29.41 -4.60 12.10
N LEU A 494 -30.73 -4.49 11.98
CA LEU A 494 -31.59 -4.05 13.07
C LEU A 494 -31.47 -5.00 14.28
N GLN A 495 -31.57 -6.31 14.06
CA GLN A 495 -31.50 -7.29 15.15
C GLN A 495 -30.09 -7.30 15.77
N ILE A 496 -29.03 -7.25 14.98
CA ILE A 496 -27.64 -7.13 15.44
C ILE A 496 -27.47 -5.86 16.28
N ALA A 497 -28.01 -4.74 15.81
CA ALA A 497 -27.95 -3.47 16.54
C ALA A 497 -28.59 -3.57 17.92
N LYS A 498 -29.78 -4.19 18.01
CA LYS A 498 -30.55 -4.33 19.26
C LYS A 498 -29.92 -5.30 20.25
N GLN A 499 -29.52 -6.48 19.75
CA GLN A 499 -29.08 -7.58 20.61
C GLN A 499 -27.60 -7.45 21.01
N HIS A 500 -26.76 -6.91 20.12
CA HIS A 500 -25.30 -6.91 20.33
C HIS A 500 -24.68 -5.51 20.38
N LEU A 501 -24.90 -4.65 19.35
CA LEU A 501 -24.15 -3.41 19.24
C LEU A 501 -24.55 -2.37 20.30
N LEU A 502 -25.85 -2.10 20.44
CA LEU A 502 -26.32 -1.07 21.35
C LEU A 502 -26.04 -1.42 22.81
N PRO A 503 -26.26 -2.66 23.30
CA PRO A 503 -25.87 -3.07 24.66
C PRO A 503 -24.37 -2.93 24.88
N LYS A 504 -23.54 -3.42 23.94
CA LYS A 504 -22.07 -3.31 23.98
C LYS A 504 -21.61 -1.86 24.05
N GLN A 505 -22.17 -0.99 23.21
CA GLN A 505 -21.81 0.43 23.19
C GLN A 505 -22.28 1.16 24.45
N ARG A 506 -23.46 0.85 24.98
CA ARG A 506 -23.92 1.39 26.29
C ARG A 506 -22.92 1.06 27.40
N THR A 507 -22.57 -0.22 27.55
CA THR A 507 -21.59 -0.68 28.56
C THR A 507 -20.25 0.02 28.39
N LYS A 508 -19.74 0.09 27.15
CA LYS A 508 -18.46 0.74 26.85
C LYS A 508 -18.43 2.23 27.22
N HIS A 509 -19.57 2.90 27.14
CA HIS A 509 -19.68 4.34 27.45
C HIS A 509 -20.28 4.62 28.84
N GLY A 510 -20.39 3.61 29.71
CA GLY A 510 -20.88 3.75 31.08
C GLY A 510 -22.38 4.08 31.20
N LEU A 511 -23.19 3.73 30.20
CA LEU A 511 -24.62 4.00 30.15
C LEU A 511 -25.43 2.74 30.49
N SER A 512 -26.45 2.91 31.31
CA SER A 512 -27.46 1.87 31.56
C SER A 512 -28.51 1.84 30.43
N GLY A 513 -29.23 0.70 30.34
CA GLY A 513 -30.30 0.54 29.36
C GLY A 513 -31.45 1.55 29.51
N ASN A 514 -31.63 2.14 30.72
CA ASN A 514 -32.66 3.16 30.98
C ASN A 514 -32.18 4.57 30.62
N GLN A 515 -30.89 4.81 30.57
CA GLN A 515 -30.31 6.13 30.26
C GLN A 515 -30.29 6.45 28.77
N LEU A 516 -30.14 5.43 27.92
CA LEU A 516 -30.28 5.61 26.47
C LEU A 516 -31.19 4.53 25.89
N ARG A 517 -32.27 4.95 25.22
CA ARG A 517 -33.17 4.07 24.47
C ARG A 517 -33.26 4.58 23.03
N VAL A 518 -33.09 3.71 22.08
CA VAL A 518 -33.23 3.98 20.64
C VAL A 518 -34.34 3.04 20.15
N SER A 519 -35.38 3.59 19.52
CA SER A 519 -36.49 2.78 18.98
C SER A 519 -36.02 2.01 17.74
N ASP A 520 -36.74 0.94 17.41
CA ASP A 520 -36.47 0.12 16.22
C ASP A 520 -36.53 0.96 14.95
N ASP A 521 -37.51 1.86 14.83
CA ASP A 521 -37.68 2.75 13.68
C ASP A 521 -36.52 3.76 13.58
N ALA A 522 -35.99 4.25 14.71
CA ALA A 522 -34.80 5.09 14.70
C ALA A 522 -33.55 4.30 14.26
N ILE A 523 -33.43 3.02 14.64
CA ILE A 523 -32.32 2.19 14.15
C ILE A 523 -32.45 1.94 12.64
N ARG A 524 -33.67 1.66 12.14
CA ARG A 524 -33.94 1.55 10.69
C ARG A 524 -33.59 2.84 9.95
N GLU A 525 -33.92 3.99 10.50
CA GLU A 525 -33.56 5.28 9.95
C GLU A 525 -32.04 5.48 9.93
N ILE A 526 -31.31 5.06 10.97
CA ILE A 526 -29.82 5.09 10.96
C ILE A 526 -29.28 4.21 9.85
N ILE A 527 -29.80 2.99 9.70
CA ILE A 527 -29.37 2.04 8.68
C ILE A 527 -29.58 2.65 7.28
N ALA A 528 -30.75 3.24 7.03
CA ALA A 528 -31.14 3.74 5.72
C ALA A 528 -30.46 5.07 5.35
N LEU A 529 -30.35 6.02 6.31
CA LEU A 529 -29.98 7.40 6.02
C LEU A 529 -28.57 7.79 6.49
N TYR A 530 -27.95 7.03 7.38
CA TYR A 530 -26.64 7.37 7.96
C TYR A 530 -25.56 6.34 7.68
N THR A 531 -25.93 5.14 7.15
CA THR A 531 -24.97 4.09 6.83
C THR A 531 -25.17 3.53 5.42
N ARG A 532 -24.06 3.21 4.75
CA ARG A 532 -24.06 2.50 3.46
C ARG A 532 -22.92 1.50 3.51
N GLU A 533 -23.22 0.29 3.92
CA GLU A 533 -22.21 -0.76 4.12
C GLU A 533 -22.85 -2.16 4.06
N SER A 534 -22.03 -3.15 3.66
CA SER A 534 -22.42 -4.57 3.68
C SER A 534 -22.55 -5.14 5.11
N GLY A 535 -21.70 -4.67 6.02
CA GLY A 535 -21.66 -5.09 7.42
C GLY A 535 -22.38 -4.14 8.38
N VAL A 536 -21.85 -4.02 9.59
CA VAL A 536 -22.43 -3.21 10.69
C VAL A 536 -21.38 -2.27 11.34
N ARG A 537 -20.24 -2.03 10.70
CA ARG A 537 -19.17 -1.22 11.29
C ARG A 537 -19.49 0.27 11.36
N MET A 538 -20.12 0.81 10.31
CA MET A 538 -20.60 2.20 10.32
C MET A 538 -21.77 2.35 11.30
N LEU A 539 -22.71 1.38 11.31
CA LEU A 539 -23.82 1.34 12.25
C LEU A 539 -23.31 1.35 13.70
N GLU A 540 -22.31 0.54 14.04
CA GLU A 540 -21.67 0.54 15.35
C GLU A 540 -21.08 1.93 15.70
N ARG A 541 -20.46 2.61 14.72
CA ARG A 541 -19.90 3.96 14.90
C ARG A 541 -20.98 5.01 15.18
N GLU A 542 -22.10 4.97 14.44
CA GLU A 542 -23.20 5.90 14.65
C GLU A 542 -23.89 5.66 16.01
N LEU A 543 -24.12 4.40 16.39
CA LEU A 543 -24.63 4.04 17.71
C LEU A 543 -23.66 4.49 18.83
N ALA A 544 -22.35 4.34 18.63
CA ALA A 544 -21.34 4.83 19.56
C ALA A 544 -21.37 6.37 19.66
N ALA A 545 -21.61 7.08 18.57
CA ALA A 545 -21.75 8.54 18.57
C ALA A 545 -22.97 8.98 19.40
N LEU A 546 -24.11 8.29 19.26
CA LEU A 546 -25.29 8.52 20.11
C LEU A 546 -24.99 8.26 21.59
N CYS A 547 -24.29 7.15 21.90
CA CYS A 547 -23.87 6.84 23.27
C CYS A 547 -22.97 7.94 23.87
N ARG A 548 -21.97 8.43 23.12
CA ARG A 548 -21.08 9.51 23.58
C ARG A 548 -21.84 10.81 23.86
N LYS A 549 -22.76 11.20 22.97
CA LYS A 549 -23.56 12.42 23.13
C LYS A 549 -24.56 12.29 24.29
N ALA A 550 -25.14 11.09 24.47
CA ALA A 550 -26.00 10.80 25.62
C ALA A 550 -25.19 10.85 26.92
N ALA A 551 -24.02 10.23 26.98
CA ALA A 551 -23.16 10.24 28.16
C ALA A 551 -22.73 11.67 28.53
N ARG A 552 -22.36 12.51 27.53
CA ARG A 552 -22.07 13.92 27.78
C ARG A 552 -23.22 14.67 28.40
N GLY A 553 -24.46 14.57 27.86
CA GLY A 553 -25.61 15.28 28.38
C GLY A 553 -26.05 14.79 29.77
N ILE A 554 -25.78 13.53 30.12
CA ILE A 554 -26.05 12.98 31.47
C ILE A 554 -24.97 13.43 32.44
N ALA A 555 -23.69 13.41 32.04
CA ALA A 555 -22.57 13.83 32.88
C ALA A 555 -22.59 15.35 33.17
N SER A 556 -23.05 16.17 32.22
CA SER A 556 -23.25 17.63 32.43
C SER A 556 -24.49 17.96 33.27
N GLY A 557 -25.34 16.98 33.61
CA GLY A 557 -26.57 17.20 34.36
C GLY A 557 -27.73 17.79 33.54
N GLU A 558 -27.55 18.01 32.24
CA GLU A 558 -28.57 18.56 31.33
C GLU A 558 -29.82 17.64 31.21
N ARG A 559 -29.58 16.34 31.34
CA ARG A 559 -30.64 15.33 31.21
C ARG A 559 -30.32 14.07 32.02
N ARG A 560 -31.36 13.33 32.41
CA ARG A 560 -31.23 12.06 33.14
C ARG A 560 -31.28 10.84 32.23
N SER A 561 -31.92 10.96 31.07
CA SER A 561 -32.05 9.90 30.07
C SER A 561 -32.31 10.50 28.70
N LEU A 562 -32.04 9.73 27.68
CA LEU A 562 -32.27 10.06 26.26
C LEU A 562 -33.10 8.95 25.63
N ARG A 563 -34.20 9.32 24.98
CA ARG A 563 -35.01 8.42 24.16
C ARG A 563 -35.07 9.00 22.76
N LEU A 564 -34.68 8.20 21.77
CA LEU A 564 -34.63 8.61 20.36
C LEU A 564 -35.66 7.83 19.56
N ARG A 565 -36.45 8.55 18.78
CA ARG A 565 -37.41 8.02 17.81
C ARG A 565 -37.00 8.38 16.40
N ALA A 566 -37.65 7.79 15.41
CA ALA A 566 -37.50 8.18 14.02
C ALA A 566 -37.84 9.67 13.82
N GLY A 567 -37.10 10.35 12.96
CA GLY A 567 -37.20 11.80 12.72
C GLY A 567 -36.50 12.70 13.75
N GLU A 568 -35.94 12.13 14.83
CA GLU A 568 -35.24 12.89 15.88
C GLU A 568 -33.70 12.77 15.81
N LEU A 569 -33.16 12.17 14.75
CA LEU A 569 -31.75 11.81 14.69
C LEU A 569 -30.83 12.94 14.24
N GLU A 570 -31.29 13.86 13.41
CA GLU A 570 -30.47 14.91 12.81
C GLU A 570 -29.72 15.78 13.85
N PRO A 571 -30.31 16.21 14.97
CA PRO A 571 -29.61 16.97 16.02
C PRO A 571 -28.46 16.17 16.67
N TRP A 572 -28.53 14.82 16.58
CA TRP A 572 -27.60 13.91 17.22
C TRP A 572 -26.51 13.39 16.27
N LEU A 573 -26.84 13.06 15.04
CA LEU A 573 -25.93 12.48 14.05
C LEU A 573 -25.49 13.48 12.98
N GLY A 574 -26.12 14.66 12.93
CA GLY A 574 -25.93 15.65 11.88
C GLY A 574 -26.88 15.44 10.69
N PRO A 575 -26.68 16.17 9.60
CA PRO A 575 -27.54 16.05 8.41
C PRO A 575 -27.50 14.64 7.84
N VAL A 576 -28.60 14.26 7.21
CA VAL A 576 -28.71 12.98 6.51
C VAL A 576 -27.56 12.81 5.52
N LYS A 577 -26.86 11.67 5.63
CA LYS A 577 -25.67 11.37 4.80
C LYS A 577 -26.05 10.76 3.46
N PHE A 578 -27.06 9.90 3.46
CA PHE A 578 -27.53 9.18 2.29
C PHE A 578 -29.00 9.49 2.10
N LYS A 579 -29.34 10.17 1.01
CA LYS A 579 -30.73 10.38 0.64
C LYS A 579 -31.31 9.05 0.15
N PRO A 580 -32.60 8.76 0.43
CA PRO A 580 -33.26 7.65 -0.22
C PRO A 580 -33.10 7.79 -1.73
N GLU A 581 -32.74 6.72 -2.41
CA GLU A 581 -32.76 6.69 -3.86
C GLU A 581 -34.17 7.04 -4.31
N VAL A 582 -34.28 7.98 -5.25
CA VAL A 582 -35.57 8.52 -5.69
C VAL A 582 -36.39 7.38 -6.27
N ASN A 583 -37.65 7.24 -5.83
CA ASN A 583 -38.59 6.33 -6.49
C ASN A 583 -38.65 6.66 -7.97
N PHE A 584 -38.12 5.78 -8.80
CA PHE A 584 -38.20 5.89 -10.25
C PHE A 584 -39.67 5.70 -10.63
N SER A 585 -40.35 6.80 -10.90
CA SER A 585 -41.83 6.80 -11.10
C SER A 585 -42.26 6.88 -12.55
N THR A 586 -41.35 7.14 -13.47
CA THR A 586 -41.72 7.39 -14.88
C THR A 586 -40.88 6.56 -15.84
N ASP A 587 -41.57 5.81 -16.72
CA ASP A 587 -40.94 5.09 -17.81
C ASP A 587 -40.15 6.07 -18.69
N SER A 588 -38.92 5.78 -19.03
CA SER A 588 -38.02 6.70 -19.73
C SER A 588 -37.34 6.03 -20.92
N VAL A 589 -37.10 6.80 -21.97
CA VAL A 589 -36.35 6.35 -23.15
C VAL A 589 -34.85 6.52 -22.87
N GLY A 590 -34.06 5.48 -23.12
CA GLY A 590 -32.60 5.55 -22.95
C GLY A 590 -32.13 5.62 -21.50
N LEU A 591 -32.96 5.20 -20.54
CA LEU A 591 -32.58 5.05 -19.14
C LEU A 591 -32.95 3.65 -18.64
N VAL A 592 -31.99 2.94 -18.06
CA VAL A 592 -32.17 1.57 -17.54
C VAL A 592 -31.49 1.43 -16.17
N HIS A 593 -32.19 0.74 -15.27
CA HIS A 593 -31.69 0.42 -13.95
C HIS A 593 -30.96 -0.93 -13.97
N GLY A 594 -29.63 -0.90 -14.04
CA GLY A 594 -28.79 -2.06 -13.82
C GLY A 594 -28.56 -2.30 -12.33
N LEU A 595 -28.01 -3.46 -11.98
CA LEU A 595 -27.64 -3.80 -10.60
C LEU A 595 -26.15 -4.13 -10.54
N ALA A 596 -25.42 -3.40 -9.71
CA ALA A 596 -24.02 -3.59 -9.45
C ALA A 596 -23.79 -4.13 -8.04
N TRP A 597 -22.65 -4.79 -7.86
CA TRP A 597 -22.13 -5.19 -6.55
C TRP A 597 -20.78 -4.53 -6.33
N THR A 598 -20.60 -3.99 -5.13
CA THR A 598 -19.38 -3.32 -4.68
C THR A 598 -18.95 -3.84 -3.32
N SER A 599 -17.76 -3.48 -2.88
CA SER A 599 -17.25 -3.85 -1.54
C SER A 599 -18.13 -3.29 -0.38
N VAL A 600 -18.97 -2.30 -0.66
CA VAL A 600 -19.89 -1.71 0.32
C VAL A 600 -21.32 -2.25 0.22
N GLY A 601 -21.60 -3.15 -0.72
CA GLY A 601 -22.90 -3.79 -0.94
C GLY A 601 -23.41 -3.63 -2.36
N GLY A 602 -24.70 -3.99 -2.55
CA GLY A 602 -25.37 -3.78 -3.84
C GLY A 602 -25.75 -2.32 -4.07
N GLU A 603 -25.77 -1.93 -5.32
CA GLU A 603 -26.11 -0.58 -5.79
C GLU A 603 -26.91 -0.64 -7.09
N VAL A 604 -27.87 0.29 -7.26
CA VAL A 604 -28.54 0.48 -8.53
C VAL A 604 -27.62 1.28 -9.43
N LEU A 605 -27.35 0.75 -10.60
CA LEU A 605 -26.49 1.37 -11.60
C LEU A 605 -27.36 1.90 -12.72
N ASP A 606 -27.57 3.20 -12.76
CA ASP A 606 -28.25 3.83 -13.88
C ASP A 606 -27.39 3.80 -15.13
N VAL A 607 -27.98 3.39 -16.23
CA VAL A 607 -27.37 3.41 -17.56
C VAL A 607 -28.15 4.35 -18.41
N GLU A 608 -27.54 5.44 -18.82
CA GLU A 608 -28.14 6.44 -19.70
C GLU A 608 -27.58 6.31 -21.12
N CYS A 609 -28.45 6.38 -22.11
CA CYS A 609 -28.05 6.36 -23.50
C CYS A 609 -28.67 7.56 -24.25
N SER A 610 -27.82 8.35 -24.86
CA SER A 610 -28.23 9.40 -25.79
C SER A 610 -27.78 9.05 -27.20
N VAL A 611 -28.69 9.27 -28.17
CA VAL A 611 -28.45 8.96 -29.56
C VAL A 611 -28.62 10.25 -30.37
N VAL A 612 -27.56 10.63 -31.08
CA VAL A 612 -27.52 11.86 -31.87
C VAL A 612 -27.03 11.59 -33.29
N PRO A 613 -27.45 12.37 -34.30
CA PRO A 613 -26.88 12.26 -35.65
C PRO A 613 -25.35 12.46 -35.59
N GLY A 614 -24.60 11.56 -36.23
CA GLY A 614 -23.15 11.58 -36.13
C GLY A 614 -22.44 10.71 -37.17
N SER A 615 -21.30 10.15 -36.79
CA SER A 615 -20.40 9.38 -37.65
C SER A 615 -20.24 7.91 -37.25
N GLY A 616 -21.05 7.41 -36.32
CA GLY A 616 -21.00 6.04 -35.82
C GLY A 616 -20.07 5.86 -34.62
N LYS A 617 -19.80 6.91 -33.89
CA LYS A 617 -18.96 6.84 -32.68
C LYS A 617 -19.73 6.26 -31.51
N LEU A 618 -19.02 5.43 -30.70
CA LEU A 618 -19.48 5.02 -29.39
C LEU A 618 -18.69 5.80 -28.35
N GLU A 619 -19.35 6.71 -27.66
CA GLU A 619 -18.78 7.51 -26.57
C GLU A 619 -19.19 6.89 -25.24
N LEU A 620 -18.22 6.72 -24.35
CA LEU A 620 -18.40 6.08 -23.04
C LEU A 620 -17.90 7.02 -21.95
N THR A 621 -18.77 7.35 -21.00
CA THR A 621 -18.43 8.20 -19.86
C THR A 621 -18.91 7.60 -18.54
N GLY A 622 -18.28 7.93 -17.39
CA GLY A 622 -18.66 7.43 -16.08
C GLY A 622 -17.58 6.61 -15.36
N ASN A 623 -16.29 6.82 -15.70
CA ASN A 623 -15.14 6.14 -15.07
C ASN A 623 -15.21 4.61 -15.16
N LEU A 624 -15.31 4.12 -16.42
CA LEU A 624 -15.49 2.71 -16.73
C LEU A 624 -14.15 1.99 -16.83
N GLY A 625 -14.06 0.82 -16.20
CA GLY A 625 -12.98 -0.14 -16.41
C GLY A 625 -13.04 -0.83 -17.78
N ASP A 626 -12.02 -1.61 -18.11
CA ASP A 626 -11.90 -2.17 -19.45
C ASP A 626 -12.94 -3.27 -19.72
N VAL A 627 -13.28 -4.09 -18.71
CA VAL A 627 -14.34 -5.12 -18.85
C VAL A 627 -15.71 -4.49 -19.14
N MET A 628 -16.03 -3.37 -18.49
CA MET A 628 -17.27 -2.64 -18.75
C MET A 628 -17.29 -2.05 -20.15
N LYS A 629 -16.17 -1.50 -20.65
CA LYS A 629 -16.05 -0.99 -22.03
C LYS A 629 -16.25 -2.10 -23.06
N GLU A 630 -15.65 -3.28 -22.83
CA GLU A 630 -15.87 -4.47 -23.68
C GLU A 630 -17.34 -4.90 -23.68
N SER A 631 -18.00 -4.86 -22.52
CA SER A 631 -19.42 -5.16 -22.40
C SER A 631 -20.29 -4.19 -23.22
N CYS A 632 -19.96 -2.89 -23.23
CA CYS A 632 -20.61 -1.90 -24.08
C CYS A 632 -20.43 -2.23 -25.59
N GLN A 633 -19.22 -2.59 -25.99
CA GLN A 633 -18.91 -2.96 -27.37
C GLN A 633 -19.65 -4.25 -27.80
N ALA A 634 -19.73 -5.24 -26.93
CA ALA A 634 -20.45 -6.49 -27.17
C ALA A 634 -21.94 -6.23 -27.35
N ALA A 635 -22.55 -5.38 -26.51
CA ALA A 635 -23.94 -5.01 -26.60
C ALA A 635 -24.26 -4.29 -27.93
N VAL A 636 -23.45 -3.30 -28.32
CA VAL A 636 -23.62 -2.61 -29.62
C VAL A 636 -23.43 -3.55 -30.82
N THR A 637 -22.48 -4.48 -30.73
CA THR A 637 -22.24 -5.47 -31.79
C THR A 637 -23.43 -6.43 -31.94
N TYR A 638 -24.01 -6.89 -30.82
CA TYR A 638 -25.23 -7.69 -30.84
C TYR A 638 -26.38 -6.95 -31.52
N ILE A 639 -26.64 -5.69 -31.18
CA ILE A 639 -27.67 -4.86 -31.76
C ILE A 639 -27.46 -4.70 -33.28
N ARG A 640 -26.21 -4.46 -33.71
CA ARG A 640 -25.85 -4.36 -35.15
C ARG A 640 -26.16 -5.64 -35.91
N SER A 641 -26.01 -6.80 -35.31
CA SER A 641 -26.28 -8.08 -35.96
C SER A 641 -27.78 -8.35 -36.13
N ARG A 642 -28.66 -7.62 -35.42
CA ARG A 642 -30.11 -7.89 -35.35
C ARG A 642 -30.98 -6.66 -35.65
N THR A 643 -30.45 -5.67 -36.37
CA THR A 643 -31.14 -4.42 -36.69
C THR A 643 -32.52 -4.60 -37.32
N SER A 644 -32.66 -5.54 -38.26
CA SER A 644 -33.93 -5.83 -38.93
C SER A 644 -35.00 -6.38 -38.00
N GLU A 645 -34.61 -7.23 -37.03
CA GLU A 645 -35.53 -7.81 -36.06
C GLU A 645 -35.95 -6.81 -34.98
N LEU A 646 -35.05 -5.90 -34.65
CA LEU A 646 -35.27 -4.87 -33.65
C LEU A 646 -35.97 -3.62 -34.20
N GLY A 647 -36.18 -3.53 -35.52
CA GLY A 647 -36.75 -2.35 -36.15
C GLY A 647 -35.83 -1.11 -36.14
N ILE A 648 -34.50 -1.35 -36.10
CA ILE A 648 -33.49 -0.31 -36.07
C ILE A 648 -32.91 -0.10 -37.47
N ASP A 649 -32.62 1.15 -37.84
CA ASP A 649 -31.94 1.46 -39.09
C ASP A 649 -30.61 0.72 -39.21
N PRO A 650 -30.40 -0.14 -40.23
CA PRO A 650 -29.13 -0.82 -40.41
C PRO A 650 -27.92 0.11 -40.54
N ALA A 651 -28.14 1.36 -40.96
CA ALA A 651 -27.09 2.37 -41.13
C ALA A 651 -26.77 3.14 -39.84
N PHE A 652 -27.46 2.87 -38.73
CA PHE A 652 -27.25 3.60 -37.47
C PHE A 652 -25.76 3.69 -37.07
N HIS A 653 -25.00 2.63 -37.30
CA HIS A 653 -23.58 2.56 -36.99
C HIS A 653 -22.68 3.47 -37.86
N LYS A 654 -23.23 4.17 -38.84
CA LYS A 654 -22.54 5.14 -39.71
C LYS A 654 -23.07 6.56 -39.56
N ASN A 655 -24.32 6.69 -39.16
CA ASN A 655 -25.06 7.96 -39.21
C ASN A 655 -25.42 8.47 -37.80
N THR A 656 -25.10 7.69 -36.76
CA THR A 656 -25.58 7.96 -35.42
C THR A 656 -24.48 7.73 -34.40
N ASP A 657 -24.16 8.73 -33.63
CA ASP A 657 -23.27 8.58 -32.48
C ASP A 657 -24.10 8.16 -31.28
N ILE A 658 -23.59 7.19 -30.54
CA ILE A 658 -24.17 6.65 -29.30
C ILE A 658 -23.31 7.08 -28.12
N HIS A 659 -23.90 7.81 -27.19
CA HIS A 659 -23.24 8.17 -25.94
C HIS A 659 -23.89 7.40 -24.81
N LEU A 660 -23.10 6.51 -24.19
CA LEU A 660 -23.45 5.81 -22.94
C LEU A 660 -22.82 6.53 -21.77
N HIS A 661 -23.65 6.91 -20.82
CA HIS A 661 -23.23 7.56 -19.58
C HIS A 661 -23.66 6.74 -18.40
N PHE A 662 -22.72 6.58 -17.45
CA PHE A 662 -22.97 5.95 -16.16
C PHE A 662 -22.76 7.02 -15.09
N PRO A 663 -23.83 7.53 -14.48
CA PRO A 663 -23.74 8.56 -13.44
C PRO A 663 -22.80 8.20 -12.29
N GLU A 664 -22.44 9.19 -11.48
CA GLU A 664 -21.47 9.03 -10.39
C GLU A 664 -20.05 8.66 -10.87
N GLY A 665 -19.49 9.46 -11.77
CA GLY A 665 -18.15 9.26 -12.34
C GLY A 665 -16.98 9.26 -11.34
N ALA A 666 -17.20 9.65 -10.09
CA ALA A 666 -16.19 9.57 -9.03
C ALA A 666 -15.93 8.11 -8.58
N VAL A 667 -16.88 7.20 -8.80
CA VAL A 667 -16.77 5.78 -8.42
C VAL A 667 -16.36 4.97 -9.64
N PRO A 668 -15.21 4.25 -9.61
CA PRO A 668 -14.83 3.34 -10.69
C PRO A 668 -15.87 2.23 -10.85
N LYS A 669 -16.27 1.94 -12.09
CA LYS A 669 -17.24 0.91 -12.43
C LYS A 669 -16.60 -0.08 -13.39
N ASP A 670 -16.57 -1.35 -13.02
CA ASP A 670 -16.04 -2.41 -13.87
C ASP A 670 -16.81 -3.71 -13.69
N GLY A 671 -16.84 -4.52 -14.73
CA GLY A 671 -17.47 -5.84 -14.73
C GLY A 671 -18.46 -6.06 -15.88
N PRO A 672 -18.71 -7.34 -16.23
CA PRO A 672 -19.54 -7.71 -17.38
C PRO A 672 -21.04 -7.70 -17.08
N SER A 673 -21.47 -7.63 -15.80
CA SER A 673 -22.85 -7.88 -15.36
C SER A 673 -23.87 -6.81 -15.75
N ALA A 674 -23.43 -5.68 -16.31
CA ALA A 674 -24.31 -4.64 -16.84
C ALA A 674 -24.67 -4.83 -18.33
N GLY A 675 -24.13 -5.84 -19.01
CA GLY A 675 -24.29 -6.03 -20.45
C GLY A 675 -25.73 -6.08 -20.92
N ALA A 676 -26.61 -6.76 -20.20
CA ALA A 676 -28.02 -6.83 -20.49
C ALA A 676 -28.71 -5.43 -20.36
N ALA A 677 -28.38 -4.69 -19.31
CA ALA A 677 -28.90 -3.35 -19.07
C ALA A 677 -28.43 -2.35 -20.16
N ILE A 678 -27.16 -2.42 -20.53
CA ILE A 678 -26.54 -1.62 -21.59
C ILE A 678 -27.27 -1.88 -22.93
N CYS A 679 -27.45 -3.16 -23.29
CA CYS A 679 -28.10 -3.55 -24.51
C CYS A 679 -29.56 -3.02 -24.56
N LEU A 680 -30.31 -3.20 -23.48
CA LEU A 680 -31.70 -2.68 -23.38
C LEU A 680 -31.71 -1.15 -23.52
N CYS A 681 -30.77 -0.45 -22.85
CA CYS A 681 -30.68 1.00 -22.89
C CYS A 681 -30.45 1.54 -24.32
N VAL A 682 -29.49 0.94 -25.03
CA VAL A 682 -29.20 1.32 -26.42
C VAL A 682 -30.38 1.00 -27.37
N VAL A 683 -31.03 -0.16 -27.21
CA VAL A 683 -32.22 -0.51 -28.01
C VAL A 683 -33.36 0.47 -27.73
N SER A 684 -33.60 0.80 -26.45
CA SER A 684 -34.63 1.80 -26.07
C SER A 684 -34.35 3.15 -26.74
N ALA A 685 -33.14 3.66 -26.71
CA ALA A 685 -32.74 4.93 -27.28
C ALA A 685 -32.86 4.91 -28.83
N LEU A 686 -32.42 3.84 -29.49
CA LEU A 686 -32.48 3.70 -30.94
C LEU A 686 -33.92 3.51 -31.48
N THR A 687 -34.78 2.87 -30.69
CA THR A 687 -36.19 2.61 -31.09
C THR A 687 -37.18 3.64 -30.53
N ASN A 688 -36.67 4.58 -29.71
CA ASN A 688 -37.50 5.57 -29.00
C ASN A 688 -38.64 4.93 -28.18
N ARG A 689 -38.40 3.77 -27.58
CA ARG A 689 -39.34 3.03 -26.73
C ARG A 689 -38.97 3.18 -25.29
N PRO A 690 -39.87 3.61 -24.43
CA PRO A 690 -39.56 3.77 -23.01
C PRO A 690 -39.32 2.42 -22.31
N VAL A 691 -38.39 2.40 -21.37
CA VAL A 691 -38.13 1.28 -20.48
C VAL A 691 -38.97 1.43 -19.23
N ARG A 692 -39.49 0.34 -18.73
CA ARG A 692 -40.23 0.29 -17.47
C ARG A 692 -39.34 0.73 -16.30
N ALA A 693 -39.80 1.71 -15.52
CA ALA A 693 -39.09 2.24 -14.36
C ALA A 693 -39.12 1.31 -13.15
N ASP A 694 -40.07 0.38 -13.09
CA ASP A 694 -40.28 -0.57 -11.98
C ASP A 694 -39.46 -1.87 -12.13
N ILE A 695 -38.56 -1.94 -13.12
CA ILE A 695 -37.72 -3.10 -13.40
C ILE A 695 -36.25 -2.74 -13.23
N ALA A 696 -35.51 -3.59 -12.51
CA ALA A 696 -34.05 -3.62 -12.56
C ALA A 696 -33.54 -4.93 -13.18
N MET A 697 -32.31 -4.91 -13.67
CA MET A 697 -31.76 -6.09 -14.29
C MET A 697 -30.25 -6.25 -14.05
N THR A 698 -29.80 -7.49 -14.21
CA THR A 698 -28.38 -7.81 -14.21
C THR A 698 -28.14 -9.03 -15.11
N GLY A 699 -27.02 -9.08 -15.77
CA GLY A 699 -26.65 -10.18 -16.65
C GLY A 699 -25.54 -9.78 -17.62
N GLU A 700 -24.63 -10.69 -17.89
CA GLU A 700 -23.63 -10.54 -18.93
C GLU A 700 -24.25 -10.90 -20.29
N ILE A 701 -23.95 -10.15 -21.33
CA ILE A 701 -24.43 -10.39 -22.67
C ILE A 701 -23.33 -11.02 -23.54
N THR A 702 -23.72 -12.02 -24.33
CA THR A 702 -22.86 -12.54 -25.40
C THR A 702 -23.21 -11.89 -26.77
N LEU A 703 -22.30 -11.99 -27.74
CA LEU A 703 -22.51 -11.52 -29.11
C LEU A 703 -23.72 -12.17 -29.80
N ARG A 704 -24.25 -13.27 -29.25
CA ARG A 704 -25.44 -13.98 -29.75
C ARG A 704 -26.70 -13.68 -28.94
N GLY A 705 -26.62 -12.76 -27.95
CA GLY A 705 -27.77 -12.34 -27.15
C GLY A 705 -28.10 -13.27 -25.98
N ARG A 706 -27.28 -14.31 -25.67
CA ARG A 706 -27.49 -15.10 -24.47
C ARG A 706 -27.14 -14.21 -23.25
N VAL A 707 -27.91 -14.40 -22.19
CA VAL A 707 -27.66 -13.76 -20.90
C VAL A 707 -26.97 -14.77 -19.98
N LEU A 708 -25.74 -14.47 -19.57
CA LEU A 708 -24.89 -15.36 -18.77
C LEU A 708 -25.02 -15.03 -17.29
N PRO A 709 -24.75 -16.03 -16.40
CA PRO A 709 -24.83 -15.86 -14.96
C PRO A 709 -23.81 -14.88 -14.40
N ILE A 710 -24.16 -14.29 -13.25
CA ILE A 710 -23.39 -13.26 -12.56
C ILE A 710 -23.36 -13.51 -11.06
N GLY A 711 -22.42 -12.86 -10.35
CA GLY A 711 -22.31 -12.94 -8.90
C GLY A 711 -23.07 -11.83 -8.15
N GLY A 712 -23.24 -12.03 -6.82
CA GLY A 712 -23.79 -11.01 -5.91
C GLY A 712 -25.29 -10.79 -6.05
N ILE A 713 -26.08 -11.81 -6.35
CA ILE A 713 -27.54 -11.70 -6.54
C ILE A 713 -28.23 -11.14 -5.29
N GLN A 714 -27.86 -11.60 -4.09
CA GLN A 714 -28.47 -11.13 -2.86
C GLN A 714 -28.27 -9.62 -2.65
N GLU A 715 -27.03 -9.15 -2.78
CA GLU A 715 -26.69 -7.74 -2.64
C GLU A 715 -27.39 -6.87 -3.68
N LYS A 716 -27.41 -7.32 -4.94
CA LYS A 716 -28.07 -6.65 -6.03
C LYS A 716 -29.57 -6.55 -5.82
N THR A 717 -30.19 -7.62 -5.34
CA THR A 717 -31.63 -7.63 -5.01
C THR A 717 -31.95 -6.69 -3.85
N MET A 718 -31.10 -6.63 -2.84
CA MET A 718 -31.27 -5.68 -1.71
C MET A 718 -31.16 -4.22 -2.18
N ALA A 719 -30.30 -3.92 -3.17
CA ALA A 719 -30.24 -2.60 -3.76
C ALA A 719 -31.53 -2.24 -4.52
N ALA A 720 -32.04 -3.17 -5.33
CA ALA A 720 -33.33 -2.98 -5.99
C ALA A 720 -34.47 -2.69 -5.01
N LEU A 721 -34.55 -3.47 -3.92
CA LEU A 721 -35.55 -3.24 -2.85
C LEU A 721 -35.44 -1.87 -2.20
N ARG A 722 -34.21 -1.43 -1.88
CA ARG A 722 -33.97 -0.09 -1.31
C ARG A 722 -34.36 1.03 -2.25
N ALA A 723 -34.19 0.83 -3.55
CA ALA A 723 -34.63 1.76 -4.58
C ALA A 723 -36.14 1.69 -4.88
N GLY A 724 -36.88 0.80 -4.19
CA GLY A 724 -38.32 0.61 -4.43
C GLY A 724 -38.65 -0.18 -5.70
N ILE A 725 -37.68 -0.88 -6.28
CA ILE A 725 -37.87 -1.73 -7.45
C ILE A 725 -38.22 -3.14 -6.98
N HIS A 726 -39.38 -3.64 -7.40
CA HIS A 726 -39.89 -4.94 -6.99
C HIS A 726 -39.88 -6.01 -8.07
N GLU A 727 -39.41 -5.72 -9.28
CA GLU A 727 -39.24 -6.69 -10.35
C GLU A 727 -37.77 -6.71 -10.80
N VAL A 728 -37.13 -7.89 -10.74
CA VAL A 728 -35.74 -8.06 -11.12
C VAL A 728 -35.63 -9.11 -12.22
N LEU A 729 -35.01 -8.74 -13.34
CA LEU A 729 -34.63 -9.66 -14.41
C LEU A 729 -33.23 -10.20 -14.11
N LEU A 730 -33.12 -11.50 -14.06
CA LEU A 730 -31.86 -12.18 -13.79
C LEU A 730 -31.61 -13.34 -14.76
N PRO A 731 -30.35 -13.74 -14.96
CA PRO A 731 -30.02 -14.89 -15.80
C PRO A 731 -30.68 -16.19 -15.28
N GLU A 732 -31.14 -17.05 -16.19
CA GLU A 732 -31.77 -18.33 -15.87
C GLU A 732 -30.84 -19.22 -15.02
N ASP A 733 -29.56 -19.21 -15.31
CA ASP A 733 -28.55 -19.99 -14.58
C ASP A 733 -28.38 -19.52 -13.11
N ASN A 734 -28.80 -18.30 -12.75
CA ASN A 734 -28.79 -17.81 -11.38
C ASN A 734 -30.05 -18.14 -10.57
N VAL A 735 -31.03 -18.86 -11.14
CA VAL A 735 -32.23 -19.26 -10.38
C VAL A 735 -31.88 -20.15 -9.19
N SER A 736 -30.84 -20.96 -9.31
CA SER A 736 -30.34 -21.78 -8.20
C SER A 736 -29.91 -20.90 -7.00
N ASP A 737 -29.33 -19.72 -7.25
CA ASP A 737 -28.84 -18.83 -6.20
C ASP A 737 -29.99 -18.23 -5.36
N LEU A 738 -31.20 -18.16 -5.93
CA LEU A 738 -32.38 -17.71 -5.21
C LEU A 738 -32.78 -18.66 -4.07
N ALA A 739 -32.42 -19.95 -4.17
CA ALA A 739 -32.65 -20.90 -3.08
C ALA A 739 -31.75 -20.63 -1.87
N GLU A 740 -30.64 -19.96 -2.12
CA GLU A 740 -29.66 -19.60 -1.09
C GLU A 740 -29.91 -18.24 -0.44
N MET A 741 -30.78 -17.40 -1.05
CA MET A 741 -31.10 -16.06 -0.59
C MET A 741 -31.97 -16.07 0.67
N ASP A 742 -31.83 -14.99 1.48
CA ASP A 742 -32.72 -14.77 2.63
C ASP A 742 -34.19 -14.79 2.19
N PRO A 743 -35.05 -15.59 2.86
CA PRO A 743 -36.47 -15.70 2.48
C PRO A 743 -37.23 -14.36 2.48
N ASN A 744 -36.88 -13.41 3.37
CA ASN A 744 -37.53 -12.09 3.42
C ASN A 744 -37.21 -11.26 2.18
N VAL A 745 -35.95 -11.28 1.74
CA VAL A 745 -35.51 -10.59 0.50
C VAL A 745 -36.12 -11.26 -0.73
N ARG A 746 -36.07 -12.60 -0.77
CA ARG A 746 -36.60 -13.37 -1.88
C ARG A 746 -38.09 -13.14 -2.09
N ASN A 747 -38.88 -13.08 -0.99
CA ASN A 747 -40.34 -12.91 -1.08
C ASN A 747 -40.77 -11.46 -1.37
N ALA A 748 -39.88 -10.49 -1.20
CA ALA A 748 -40.16 -9.08 -1.42
C ALA A 748 -39.98 -8.63 -2.89
N VAL A 749 -39.37 -9.49 -3.74
CA VAL A 749 -39.06 -9.18 -5.15
C VAL A 749 -39.62 -10.26 -6.05
N ASN A 750 -40.18 -9.84 -7.18
CA ASN A 750 -40.59 -10.72 -8.27
C ASN A 750 -39.41 -10.96 -9.20
N PHE A 751 -38.94 -12.19 -9.27
CA PHE A 751 -37.84 -12.55 -10.15
C PHE A 751 -38.37 -13.09 -11.49
N THR A 752 -37.82 -12.56 -12.56
CA THR A 752 -38.05 -13.07 -13.90
C THR A 752 -36.74 -13.62 -14.49
N ALA A 753 -36.68 -14.94 -14.64
CA ALA A 753 -35.55 -15.60 -15.27
C ALA A 753 -35.48 -15.35 -16.76
N VAL A 754 -34.32 -14.98 -17.27
CA VAL A 754 -34.09 -14.71 -18.70
C VAL A 754 -32.83 -15.42 -19.19
N SER A 755 -32.92 -16.09 -20.34
CA SER A 755 -31.77 -16.75 -20.99
C SER A 755 -31.28 -16.02 -22.24
N HIS A 756 -32.11 -15.11 -22.77
CA HIS A 756 -31.80 -14.37 -23.99
C HIS A 756 -32.33 -12.92 -23.94
N MET A 757 -31.66 -12.01 -24.63
CA MET A 757 -32.01 -10.61 -24.67
C MET A 757 -33.42 -10.33 -25.24
N ASP A 758 -33.94 -11.19 -26.12
CA ASP A 758 -35.32 -11.04 -26.65
C ASP A 758 -36.36 -11.10 -25.52
N GLN A 759 -36.12 -11.91 -24.49
CA GLN A 759 -37.00 -11.99 -23.32
C GLN A 759 -36.89 -10.69 -22.47
N VAL A 760 -35.69 -10.16 -22.33
CA VAL A 760 -35.44 -8.87 -21.64
C VAL A 760 -36.17 -7.75 -22.35
N LEU A 761 -35.96 -7.62 -23.65
CA LEU A 761 -36.61 -6.58 -24.49
C LEU A 761 -38.15 -6.67 -24.45
N LYS A 762 -38.71 -7.88 -24.53
CA LYS A 762 -40.16 -8.09 -24.45
C LYS A 762 -40.75 -7.71 -23.09
N LYS A 763 -40.01 -7.90 -22.01
CA LYS A 763 -40.49 -7.65 -20.64
C LYS A 763 -40.30 -6.19 -20.19
N ALA A 764 -39.19 -5.58 -20.59
CA ALA A 764 -38.79 -4.29 -20.08
C ALA A 764 -39.15 -3.11 -20.99
N LEU A 765 -39.27 -3.30 -22.32
CA LEU A 765 -39.65 -2.23 -23.24
C LEU A 765 -41.17 -2.08 -23.35
N ARG A 766 -41.65 -0.85 -23.23
CA ARG A 766 -43.03 -0.51 -23.58
C ARG A 766 -43.24 -0.51 -25.10
N PRO A 767 -44.49 -0.68 -25.57
CA PRO A 767 -44.81 -0.42 -26.97
C PRO A 767 -44.41 1.01 -27.36
N ALA A 768 -44.02 1.23 -28.62
CA ALA A 768 -43.80 2.58 -29.08
C ALA A 768 -45.13 3.36 -28.96
N GLU A 769 -45.09 4.55 -28.35
CA GLU A 769 -46.25 5.43 -28.39
C GLU A 769 -46.55 5.75 -29.88
N GLU A 770 -47.73 5.38 -30.36
CA GLU A 770 -48.19 5.83 -31.65
C GLU A 770 -48.21 7.38 -31.62
N LYS A 771 -47.32 8.01 -32.39
CA LYS A 771 -47.43 9.44 -32.63
C LYS A 771 -48.83 9.67 -33.22
N VAL A 772 -49.76 10.15 -32.41
CA VAL A 772 -50.99 10.78 -32.92
C VAL A 772 -50.50 11.93 -33.79
N ALA A 773 -50.59 11.74 -35.10
CA ALA A 773 -50.29 12.77 -36.08
C ALA A 773 -51.31 13.91 -35.85
N GLU A 774 -50.81 15.05 -35.32
CA GLU A 774 -51.52 16.33 -35.42
C GLU A 774 -51.45 16.90 -36.84
#